data_08c57d3a708366fda1a1133c1aeff168
#
_entry.id   08c57d3a708366fda1a1133c1aeff168
#
_cell.length_a   1.000
_cell.length_b   1.000
_cell.length_c   1.000
_cell.angle_alpha   90.00
_cell.angle_beta   90.00
_cell.angle_gamma   90.00
#
_symmetry.space_group_name_H-M   'P 1'
#
loop_
_entity.id
_entity.type
_entity.pdbx_description
1 polymer ?
#
loop_
_entity_poly.entity_id
_entity_poly.type
_entity_poly.pdbx_seq_one_letter_code
_entity_poly.pdbx_strand_id
1 'polypeptide(L)'
;MTRANRRRLYLFGAGLLVAALVGGRWLAVETAERAWDRTFPGGEALIAARDLSRLLQAFVLVVAITWIAGNLLWVYRAIGSVQMPRRLGDLEIVEAVPRRTLFAATILLGVILGSVLSLGTGDWWRHVVLAAAPPNFGVPDATKLGHDAGYYVSVLPWFAALQNRTLILVVGALGIVALLYGIIGSLRISRNRIRATDYARRHLGGLLACLAAVIAWGAALDPAEIVGGLHGTVDQAALTVRIPGARVVAAVAVITAVISLIWAWRDRPRLILAGWAALLVSLTAAYFVIPGAVRNASASGPENAELMRNRASLERLAFGLVEVDPSSPPPFPSGEAAVRTMPLWDPVHVGRAVGAPVHAVALRPARSEDRGAAWMVAPDSAPDPVRLAIETDTGLAVTALPAESTPLLFGPELPGYVVMSADSAPTPRGSGAVPLTGAWRRFAIAWTIQSWGLAHGESNGKVLLWRRDVTERLQRLAPFAQFGDPAPVLRNGAVWWVSWGYVSHDAFPLVRSLPWRDGEVRFLRGGIIGAVRVATGETHLWLAPGYDSLTATWARRFEPLIEPAARLPADLRAQLVYPVETFKLAVAALVRASDDSASQAGWLTRPGQPYRLVAADGATWTGIAFETSVLAPRRLVGVLAGAIGSRGPELHLWRPSAPDPPRERLPGELVGSSLLRPGPLRVWPAGNTIITVQAQIFDPVAATTPQPPRVTDVYVTFDGRSGHALTARAALQGGEQILTDTTLAARWERARRLAVQADSALAAGDLELFARLWRSLIGELAPIQRPH
;
A
#
# COMPACT_ATOMS: atom_id res chain seq x y z
N MET A 1 -55.69 12.52 -25.39
CA MET A 1 -54.44 12.88 -24.70
C MET A 1 -53.68 13.87 -25.58
N THR A 2 -53.42 15.06 -25.09
CA THR A 2 -52.59 16.06 -25.81
C THR A 2 -51.18 15.60 -26.01
N ARG A 3 -50.47 16.06 -27.07
CA ARG A 3 -49.06 15.73 -27.31
C ARG A 3 -48.17 16.00 -26.08
N ALA A 4 -48.46 17.03 -25.31
CA ALA A 4 -47.77 17.37 -24.06
C ALA A 4 -47.94 16.29 -22.97
N ASN A 5 -49.10 15.70 -22.82
CA ASN A 5 -49.38 14.66 -21.85
C ASN A 5 -48.70 13.32 -22.21
N ARG A 6 -48.63 12.99 -23.52
CA ARG A 6 -47.86 11.83 -23.99
C ARG A 6 -46.36 11.98 -23.72
N ARG A 7 -45.78 13.16 -24.01
CA ARG A 7 -44.36 13.42 -23.72
C ARG A 7 -44.04 13.32 -22.21
N ARG A 8 -44.92 13.83 -21.34
CA ARG A 8 -44.77 13.68 -19.88
C ARG A 8 -44.84 12.23 -19.43
N LEU A 9 -45.75 11.45 -20.02
CA LEU A 9 -45.88 10.02 -19.69
C LEU A 9 -44.64 9.23 -20.14
N TYR A 10 -44.08 9.53 -21.34
CA TYR A 10 -42.82 8.90 -21.80
C TYR A 10 -41.63 9.29 -20.93
N LEU A 11 -41.48 10.55 -20.54
CA LEU A 11 -40.40 11.01 -19.64
C LEU A 11 -40.55 10.37 -18.25
N PHE A 12 -41.74 10.27 -17.71
CA PHE A 12 -42.01 9.58 -16.45
C PHE A 12 -41.71 8.09 -16.54
N GLY A 13 -42.15 7.43 -17.61
CA GLY A 13 -41.87 6.02 -17.88
C GLY A 13 -40.36 5.75 -18.05
N ALA A 14 -39.66 6.61 -18.79
CA ALA A 14 -38.20 6.52 -18.93
C ALA A 14 -37.47 6.72 -17.58
N GLY A 15 -37.89 7.70 -16.78
CA GLY A 15 -37.38 7.91 -15.44
C GLY A 15 -37.58 6.73 -14.50
N LEU A 16 -38.77 6.14 -14.54
CA LEU A 16 -39.11 4.93 -13.77
C LEU A 16 -38.25 3.73 -14.21
N LEU A 17 -38.07 3.56 -15.52
CA LEU A 17 -37.22 2.50 -16.07
C LEU A 17 -35.74 2.66 -15.60
N VAL A 18 -35.19 3.86 -15.71
CA VAL A 18 -33.83 4.13 -15.23
C VAL A 18 -33.71 3.87 -13.72
N ALA A 19 -34.70 4.33 -12.95
CA ALA A 19 -34.72 4.07 -11.50
C ALA A 19 -34.80 2.57 -11.18
N ALA A 20 -35.61 1.81 -11.94
CA ALA A 20 -35.73 0.37 -11.79
C ALA A 20 -34.42 -0.36 -12.18
N LEU A 21 -33.76 0.06 -13.25
CA LEU A 21 -32.50 -0.52 -13.68
C LEU A 21 -31.37 -0.23 -12.66
N VAL A 22 -31.24 1.01 -12.22
CA VAL A 22 -30.21 1.41 -11.23
C VAL A 22 -30.49 0.76 -9.88
N GLY A 23 -31.70 0.87 -9.37
CA GLY A 23 -32.10 0.27 -8.09
C GLY A 23 -32.07 -1.26 -8.12
N GLY A 24 -32.53 -1.87 -9.23
CA GLY A 24 -32.48 -3.31 -9.44
C GLY A 24 -31.04 -3.82 -9.52
N ARG A 25 -30.16 -3.10 -10.22
CA ARG A 25 -28.71 -3.42 -10.27
C ARG A 25 -28.08 -3.34 -8.89
N TRP A 26 -28.38 -2.28 -8.16
CA TRP A 26 -27.89 -2.12 -6.79
C TRP A 26 -28.34 -3.28 -5.88
N LEU A 27 -29.63 -3.63 -5.95
CA LEU A 27 -30.19 -4.75 -5.16
C LEU A 27 -29.59 -6.11 -5.56
N ALA A 28 -29.33 -6.32 -6.86
CA ALA A 28 -28.68 -7.52 -7.35
C ALA A 28 -27.25 -7.68 -6.82
N VAL A 29 -26.45 -6.61 -6.92
CA VAL A 29 -25.09 -6.59 -6.38
C VAL A 29 -25.11 -6.87 -4.88
N GLU A 30 -26.01 -6.22 -4.14
CA GLU A 30 -26.13 -6.44 -2.71
C GLU A 30 -26.49 -7.88 -2.35
N THR A 31 -27.41 -8.48 -3.09
CA THR A 31 -27.81 -9.88 -2.88
C THR A 31 -26.63 -10.82 -3.12
N ALA A 32 -25.86 -10.60 -4.18
CA ALA A 32 -24.68 -11.40 -4.51
C ALA A 32 -23.57 -11.26 -3.47
N GLU A 33 -23.26 -10.02 -3.07
CA GLU A 33 -22.26 -9.72 -2.05
C GLU A 33 -22.60 -10.35 -0.70
N ARG A 34 -23.82 -10.17 -0.21
CA ARG A 34 -24.27 -10.77 1.06
C ARG A 34 -24.29 -12.30 0.99
N ALA A 35 -24.62 -12.87 -0.16
CA ALA A 35 -24.58 -14.32 -0.34
C ALA A 35 -23.16 -14.87 -0.23
N TRP A 36 -22.17 -14.14 -0.76
CA TRP A 36 -20.77 -14.49 -0.67
C TRP A 36 -20.22 -14.30 0.74
N ASP A 37 -20.45 -13.14 1.38
CA ASP A 37 -19.97 -12.85 2.73
C ASP A 37 -20.44 -13.92 3.75
N ARG A 38 -21.70 -14.35 3.66
CA ARG A 38 -22.27 -15.38 4.54
C ARG A 38 -21.64 -16.75 4.41
N THR A 39 -20.84 -16.99 3.38
CA THR A 39 -20.11 -18.26 3.25
C THR A 39 -18.92 -18.34 4.21
N PHE A 40 -18.48 -17.20 4.77
CA PHE A 40 -17.36 -17.15 5.71
C PHE A 40 -17.83 -17.07 7.16
N PRO A 41 -17.15 -17.78 8.08
CA PRO A 41 -17.35 -17.58 9.52
C PRO A 41 -17.05 -16.13 9.90
N GLY A 42 -18.01 -15.46 10.52
CA GLY A 42 -17.84 -14.02 10.84
C GLY A 42 -18.09 -13.05 9.68
N GLY A 43 -18.55 -13.51 8.52
CA GLY A 43 -18.86 -12.66 7.36
C GLY A 43 -19.94 -11.61 7.63
N GLU A 44 -20.74 -11.78 8.68
CA GLU A 44 -21.70 -10.76 9.14
C GLU A 44 -21.01 -9.44 9.55
N ALA A 45 -19.74 -9.49 9.97
CA ALA A 45 -18.95 -8.28 10.24
C ALA A 45 -18.70 -7.44 8.98
N LEU A 46 -18.49 -8.09 7.83
CA LEU A 46 -18.38 -7.44 6.51
C LEU A 46 -19.69 -6.78 6.11
N ILE A 47 -20.81 -7.50 6.30
CA ILE A 47 -22.15 -6.98 6.03
C ILE A 47 -22.41 -5.76 6.91
N ALA A 48 -22.11 -5.83 8.20
CA ALA A 48 -22.29 -4.73 9.13
C ALA A 48 -21.41 -3.51 8.79
N ALA A 49 -20.17 -3.72 8.35
CA ALA A 49 -19.30 -2.62 7.90
C ALA A 49 -19.84 -1.93 6.63
N ARG A 50 -20.37 -2.71 5.69
CA ARG A 50 -21.00 -2.21 4.46
C ARG A 50 -22.30 -1.47 4.77
N ASP A 51 -23.13 -2.01 5.65
CA ASP A 51 -24.38 -1.36 6.07
C ASP A 51 -24.09 -0.04 6.80
N LEU A 52 -23.06 0.02 7.66
CA LEU A 52 -22.59 1.25 8.28
C LEU A 52 -22.14 2.27 7.22
N SER A 53 -21.36 1.85 6.23
CA SER A 53 -20.93 2.74 5.14
C SER A 53 -22.13 3.35 4.42
N ARG A 54 -23.15 2.55 4.09
CA ARG A 54 -24.36 3.02 3.41
C ARG A 54 -25.22 3.94 4.28
N LEU A 55 -25.34 3.59 5.55
CA LEU A 55 -26.07 4.44 6.50
C LEU A 55 -25.43 5.82 6.60
N LEU A 56 -24.10 5.88 6.67
CA LEU A 56 -23.36 7.15 6.69
C LEU A 56 -23.54 7.92 5.37
N GLN A 57 -23.44 7.24 4.22
CA GLN A 57 -23.69 7.87 2.92
C GLN A 57 -25.10 8.42 2.80
N ALA A 58 -26.11 7.63 3.22
CA ALA A 58 -27.50 8.08 3.23
C ALA A 58 -27.74 9.25 4.19
N PHE A 59 -27.12 9.21 5.36
CA PHE A 59 -27.17 10.32 6.32
C PHE A 59 -26.59 11.60 5.71
N VAL A 60 -25.38 11.55 5.14
CA VAL A 60 -24.76 12.72 4.52
C VAL A 60 -25.57 13.21 3.33
N LEU A 61 -26.14 12.32 2.52
CA LEU A 61 -27.02 12.66 1.41
C LEU A 61 -28.24 13.46 1.90
N VAL A 62 -28.93 12.96 2.91
CA VAL A 62 -30.11 13.64 3.48
C VAL A 62 -29.73 15.00 4.06
N VAL A 63 -28.62 15.10 4.80
CA VAL A 63 -28.12 16.37 5.34
C VAL A 63 -27.78 17.34 4.22
N ALA A 64 -27.05 16.90 3.19
CA ALA A 64 -26.66 17.76 2.07
C ALA A 64 -27.86 18.27 1.27
N ILE A 65 -28.83 17.38 0.93
CA ILE A 65 -30.08 17.78 0.26
C ILE A 65 -30.86 18.78 1.11
N THR A 66 -31.06 18.47 2.38
CA THR A 66 -31.82 19.34 3.30
C THR A 66 -31.14 20.71 3.45
N TRP A 67 -29.81 20.73 3.59
CA TRP A 67 -29.04 21.95 3.67
C TRP A 67 -29.16 22.81 2.38
N ILE A 68 -28.91 22.23 1.24
CA ILE A 68 -28.95 22.98 -0.03
C ILE A 68 -30.39 23.38 -0.39
N ALA A 69 -31.36 22.47 -0.30
CA ALA A 69 -32.77 22.77 -0.58
C ALA A 69 -33.33 23.83 0.39
N GLY A 70 -32.96 23.76 1.67
CA GLY A 70 -33.35 24.77 2.68
C GLY A 70 -32.83 26.16 2.31
N ASN A 71 -31.56 26.28 1.92
CA ASN A 71 -30.96 27.55 1.47
C ASN A 71 -31.62 28.06 0.17
N LEU A 72 -31.88 27.17 -0.81
CA LEU A 72 -32.59 27.53 -2.03
C LEU A 72 -34.04 27.95 -1.79
N LEU A 73 -34.76 27.29 -0.87
CA LEU A 73 -36.10 27.69 -0.45
C LEU A 73 -36.11 29.04 0.23
N TRP A 74 -35.05 29.38 0.96
CA TRP A 74 -34.91 30.73 1.53
C TRP A 74 -34.79 31.79 0.42
N VAL A 75 -33.96 31.53 -0.60
CA VAL A 75 -33.87 32.41 -1.80
C VAL A 75 -35.22 32.46 -2.54
N TYR A 76 -35.89 31.34 -2.71
CA TYR A 76 -37.21 31.26 -3.36
C TYR A 76 -38.24 32.17 -2.67
N ARG A 77 -38.25 32.22 -1.32
CA ARG A 77 -39.12 33.13 -0.59
C ARG A 77 -38.82 34.63 -0.84
N ALA A 78 -37.54 34.94 -1.08
CA ALA A 78 -37.13 36.30 -1.48
C ALA A 78 -37.64 36.69 -2.88
N ILE A 79 -37.64 35.72 -3.82
CA ILE A 79 -38.12 35.98 -5.21
C ILE A 79 -39.62 36.26 -5.21
N GLY A 80 -40.41 35.61 -4.34
CA GLY A 80 -41.86 35.79 -4.23
C GLY A 80 -42.31 37.20 -3.85
N SER A 81 -41.36 38.05 -3.39
CA SER A 81 -41.59 39.46 -3.04
C SER A 81 -41.11 40.47 -4.09
N VAL A 82 -40.42 40.00 -5.13
CA VAL A 82 -39.83 40.85 -6.18
C VAL A 82 -40.57 40.64 -7.51
N GLN A 83 -41.37 41.58 -7.92
CA GLN A 83 -41.91 41.67 -9.28
C GLN A 83 -40.76 42.13 -10.20
N MET A 84 -40.36 41.25 -11.15
CA MET A 84 -39.37 41.63 -12.13
C MET A 84 -40.10 42.19 -13.38
N PRO A 85 -39.97 43.50 -13.67
CA PRO A 85 -40.32 44.03 -14.96
C PRO A 85 -39.20 43.69 -15.95
N ARG A 86 -39.43 42.80 -16.89
CA ARG A 86 -38.59 42.64 -18.08
C ARG A 86 -39.12 43.55 -19.16
N ARG A 87 -38.40 44.64 -19.42
CA ARG A 87 -38.56 45.41 -20.62
C ARG A 87 -37.61 44.90 -21.69
N LEU A 88 -38.13 44.31 -22.78
CA LEU A 88 -37.41 44.02 -23.99
C LEU A 88 -38.02 44.92 -25.07
N GLY A 89 -37.48 46.15 -25.29
CA GLY A 89 -38.03 47.16 -26.15
C GLY A 89 -39.38 47.68 -25.60
N ASP A 90 -40.32 47.96 -26.52
CA ASP A 90 -41.67 48.46 -26.15
C ASP A 90 -42.68 47.39 -25.75
N LEU A 91 -42.24 46.12 -25.62
CA LEU A 91 -43.10 44.99 -25.24
C LEU A 91 -42.80 44.58 -23.82
N GLU A 92 -43.75 44.76 -22.94
CA GLU A 92 -43.78 44.25 -21.57
C GLU A 92 -44.34 42.81 -21.58
N ILE A 93 -43.47 41.81 -21.68
CA ILE A 93 -43.87 40.40 -21.58
C ILE A 93 -43.80 39.98 -20.13
N VAL A 94 -44.95 40.02 -19.48
CA VAL A 94 -45.11 39.46 -18.12
C VAL A 94 -45.57 38.01 -18.24
N GLU A 95 -44.69 37.12 -18.62
CA GLU A 95 -44.87 35.68 -18.36
C GLU A 95 -44.38 35.38 -16.94
N ALA A 96 -45.29 35.41 -16.01
CA ALA A 96 -45.02 34.98 -14.65
C ALA A 96 -44.89 33.45 -14.66
N VAL A 97 -43.65 32.94 -14.42
CA VAL A 97 -43.43 31.51 -14.21
C VAL A 97 -44.33 31.04 -13.05
N PRO A 98 -45.18 30.03 -13.26
CA PRO A 98 -46.09 29.58 -12.18
C PRO A 98 -45.30 29.27 -10.92
N ARG A 99 -45.73 29.76 -9.75
CA ARG A 99 -45.06 29.52 -8.47
C ARG A 99 -44.82 28.05 -8.18
N ARG A 100 -45.70 27.16 -8.63
CA ARG A 100 -45.55 25.69 -8.46
C ARG A 100 -44.37 25.14 -9.25
N THR A 101 -44.13 25.61 -10.46
CA THR A 101 -43.00 25.19 -11.32
C THR A 101 -41.67 25.72 -10.76
N LEU A 102 -41.65 26.94 -10.25
CA LEU A 102 -40.45 27.50 -9.63
C LEU A 102 -40.11 26.78 -8.32
N PHE A 103 -41.10 26.46 -7.50
CA PHE A 103 -40.93 25.63 -6.29
C PHE A 103 -40.39 24.24 -6.64
N ALA A 104 -41.00 23.55 -7.61
CA ALA A 104 -40.55 22.23 -8.04
C ALA A 104 -39.11 22.27 -8.59
N ALA A 105 -38.77 23.28 -9.38
CA ALA A 105 -37.42 23.48 -9.89
C ALA A 105 -36.40 23.74 -8.75
N THR A 106 -36.80 24.51 -7.74
CA THR A 106 -35.97 24.76 -6.55
C THR A 106 -35.66 23.49 -5.77
N ILE A 107 -36.67 22.66 -5.53
CA ILE A 107 -36.49 21.37 -4.84
C ILE A 107 -35.63 20.43 -5.70
N LEU A 108 -35.94 20.29 -7.00
CA LEU A 108 -35.18 19.46 -7.91
C LEU A 108 -33.69 19.87 -7.96
N LEU A 109 -33.43 21.16 -8.07
CA LEU A 109 -32.07 21.69 -8.06
C LEU A 109 -31.39 21.39 -6.70
N GLY A 110 -32.12 21.57 -5.61
CA GLY A 110 -31.64 21.23 -4.25
C GLY A 110 -31.25 19.74 -4.11
N VAL A 111 -32.07 18.85 -4.65
CA VAL A 111 -31.80 17.41 -4.69
C VAL A 111 -30.56 17.11 -5.52
N ILE A 112 -30.48 17.65 -6.74
CA ILE A 112 -29.34 17.40 -7.64
C ILE A 112 -28.04 17.90 -7.01
N LEU A 113 -27.99 19.16 -6.59
CA LEU A 113 -26.77 19.76 -6.03
C LEU A 113 -26.41 19.12 -4.67
N GLY A 114 -27.40 18.84 -3.83
CA GLY A 114 -27.17 18.14 -2.57
C GLY A 114 -26.61 16.73 -2.78
N SER A 115 -27.12 16.02 -3.78
CA SER A 115 -26.58 14.69 -4.15
C SER A 115 -25.14 14.78 -4.64
N VAL A 116 -24.81 15.73 -5.50
CA VAL A 116 -23.42 15.93 -5.96
C VAL A 116 -22.48 16.27 -4.79
N LEU A 117 -22.90 17.17 -3.89
CA LEU A 117 -22.09 17.58 -2.74
C LEU A 117 -21.99 16.50 -1.64
N SER A 118 -22.80 15.45 -1.70
CA SER A 118 -22.70 14.30 -0.77
C SER A 118 -21.71 13.23 -1.20
N LEU A 119 -21.21 13.26 -2.46
CA LEU A 119 -20.30 12.25 -3.00
C LEU A 119 -18.97 12.20 -2.22
N GLY A 120 -18.30 11.03 -2.25
CA GLY A 120 -16.96 10.86 -1.65
C GLY A 120 -16.96 10.54 -0.15
N THR A 121 -18.04 9.98 0.40
CA THR A 121 -18.15 9.57 1.81
C THR A 121 -18.10 8.06 2.02
N GLY A 122 -17.68 7.30 0.98
CA GLY A 122 -17.66 5.84 1.02
C GLY A 122 -16.77 5.25 2.10
N ASP A 123 -15.64 5.91 2.39
CA ASP A 123 -14.65 5.45 3.36
C ASP A 123 -14.88 5.95 4.79
N TRP A 124 -15.91 6.75 5.03
CA TRP A 124 -16.21 7.32 6.35
C TRP A 124 -16.43 6.27 7.43
N TRP A 125 -16.94 5.09 7.06
CA TRP A 125 -17.10 3.99 8.02
C TRP A 125 -15.78 3.61 8.71
N ARG A 126 -14.63 3.72 8.00
CA ARG A 126 -13.30 3.46 8.58
C ARG A 126 -12.96 4.46 9.66
N HIS A 127 -13.15 5.74 9.36
CA HIS A 127 -12.91 6.82 10.34
C HIS A 127 -13.82 6.68 11.57
N VAL A 128 -15.12 6.39 11.37
CA VAL A 128 -16.08 6.21 12.46
C VAL A 128 -15.69 5.02 13.34
N VAL A 129 -15.34 3.89 12.74
CA VAL A 129 -14.94 2.68 13.49
C VAL A 129 -13.70 2.93 14.34
N LEU A 130 -12.68 3.56 13.76
CA LEU A 130 -11.45 3.87 14.48
C LEU A 130 -11.66 4.95 15.55
N ALA A 131 -12.44 5.98 15.26
CA ALA A 131 -12.72 7.03 16.24
C ALA A 131 -13.57 6.55 17.43
N ALA A 132 -14.45 5.55 17.22
CA ALA A 132 -15.24 4.95 18.28
C ALA A 132 -14.42 4.06 19.23
N ALA A 133 -13.31 3.49 18.76
CA ALA A 133 -12.41 2.65 19.54
C ALA A 133 -10.95 2.98 19.20
N PRO A 134 -10.41 4.12 19.63
CA PRO A 134 -9.08 4.57 19.28
C PRO A 134 -8.02 3.55 19.69
N PRO A 135 -7.05 3.21 18.78
CA PRO A 135 -5.91 2.40 19.16
C PRO A 135 -5.04 3.17 20.17
N ASN A 136 -4.47 2.45 21.12
CA ASN A 136 -3.54 3.02 22.09
C ASN A 136 -2.14 2.46 21.82
N PHE A 137 -1.22 3.32 21.39
CA PHE A 137 0.18 2.95 21.17
C PHE A 137 1.03 3.12 22.45
N GLY A 138 0.50 3.81 23.48
CA GLY A 138 1.25 4.13 24.69
C GLY A 138 2.42 5.08 24.48
N VAL A 139 2.44 5.77 23.33
CA VAL A 139 3.53 6.67 22.93
C VAL A 139 2.93 8.05 22.64
N PRO A 140 3.25 9.07 23.44
CA PRO A 140 2.82 10.43 23.19
C PRO A 140 3.51 11.00 21.93
N ASP A 141 2.87 11.99 21.31
CA ASP A 141 3.35 12.66 20.12
C ASP A 141 4.66 13.48 20.32
N ALA A 142 5.19 13.47 21.51
CA ALA A 142 6.40 14.22 21.90
C ALA A 142 6.32 15.74 21.60
N THR A 143 5.13 16.29 21.48
CA THR A 143 4.87 17.72 21.30
C THR A 143 4.09 18.27 22.48
N LYS A 144 3.86 19.58 22.48
CA LYS A 144 3.02 20.24 23.50
C LYS A 144 1.54 19.88 23.40
N LEU A 145 1.10 19.11 22.39
CA LEU A 145 -0.28 18.65 22.27
C LEU A 145 -0.55 17.45 23.18
N GLY A 146 0.43 16.56 23.39
CA GLY A 146 0.39 15.46 24.35
C GLY A 146 -0.59 14.34 24.02
N HIS A 147 -1.00 14.21 22.76
CA HIS A 147 -1.88 13.12 22.33
C HIS A 147 -1.10 11.82 22.11
N ASP A 148 -1.72 10.68 22.41
CA ASP A 148 -1.20 9.37 21.99
C ASP A 148 -1.16 9.27 20.46
N ALA A 149 -0.20 8.54 19.91
CA ALA A 149 -0.10 8.33 18.45
C ALA A 149 -1.40 7.79 17.83
N GLY A 150 -2.18 7.04 18.60
CA GLY A 150 -3.49 6.53 18.20
C GLY A 150 -4.53 7.60 17.87
N TYR A 151 -4.46 8.77 18.50
CA TYR A 151 -5.34 9.90 18.18
C TYR A 151 -5.19 10.32 16.70
N TYR A 152 -3.97 10.34 16.19
CA TYR A 152 -3.65 10.80 14.84
C TYR A 152 -4.13 9.85 13.73
N VAL A 153 -4.22 8.55 14.03
CA VAL A 153 -4.69 7.55 13.07
C VAL A 153 -6.18 7.24 13.20
N SER A 154 -6.87 7.79 14.18
CA SER A 154 -8.28 7.45 14.48
C SER A 154 -9.18 8.67 14.59
N VAL A 155 -9.03 9.44 15.67
CA VAL A 155 -9.94 10.55 16.02
C VAL A 155 -9.75 11.73 15.08
N LEU A 156 -8.50 12.12 14.82
CA LEU A 156 -8.16 13.26 13.98
C LEU A 156 -8.72 13.13 12.56
N PRO A 157 -8.53 12.00 11.83
CA PRO A 157 -9.08 11.84 10.48
C PRO A 157 -10.61 11.93 10.41
N TRP A 158 -11.31 11.48 11.46
CA TRP A 158 -12.75 11.63 11.54
C TRP A 158 -13.19 13.08 11.64
N PHE A 159 -12.59 13.85 12.55
CA PHE A 159 -12.92 15.28 12.68
C PHE A 159 -12.52 16.09 11.46
N ALA A 160 -11.37 15.79 10.85
CA ALA A 160 -10.93 16.42 9.60
C ALA A 160 -11.89 16.11 8.43
N ALA A 161 -12.34 14.86 8.28
CA ALA A 161 -13.32 14.48 7.26
C ALA A 161 -14.66 15.19 7.46
N LEU A 162 -15.14 15.32 8.72
CA LEU A 162 -16.37 15.99 9.06
C LEU A 162 -16.27 17.51 8.81
N GLN A 163 -15.17 18.13 9.21
CA GLN A 163 -14.89 19.55 8.99
C GLN A 163 -14.82 19.87 7.49
N ASN A 164 -14.07 19.09 6.72
CA ASN A 164 -13.94 19.28 5.27
C ASN A 164 -15.30 19.15 4.54
N ARG A 165 -16.13 18.17 4.94
CA ARG A 165 -17.47 18.01 4.39
C ARG A 165 -18.37 19.20 4.71
N THR A 166 -18.32 19.69 5.95
CA THR A 166 -19.08 20.86 6.37
C THR A 166 -18.64 22.09 5.60
N LEU A 167 -17.34 22.26 5.38
CA LEU A 167 -16.79 23.34 4.56
C LEU A 167 -17.33 23.31 3.12
N ILE A 168 -17.31 22.14 2.49
CA ILE A 168 -17.83 21.96 1.12
C ILE A 168 -19.32 22.33 1.06
N LEU A 169 -20.13 21.90 2.03
CA LEU A 169 -21.56 22.22 2.05
C LEU A 169 -21.83 23.71 2.26
N VAL A 170 -21.07 24.35 3.14
CA VAL A 170 -21.23 25.78 3.42
C VAL A 170 -20.75 26.64 2.25
N VAL A 171 -19.59 26.33 1.69
CA VAL A 171 -19.05 27.04 0.52
C VAL A 171 -19.96 26.86 -0.71
N GLY A 172 -20.44 25.62 -0.95
CA GLY A 172 -21.38 25.34 -2.02
C GLY A 172 -22.69 26.11 -1.87
N ALA A 173 -23.29 26.12 -0.68
CA ALA A 173 -24.48 26.90 -0.41
C ALA A 173 -24.25 28.41 -0.59
N LEU A 174 -23.16 28.93 -0.03
CA LEU A 174 -22.82 30.34 -0.13
C LEU A 174 -22.65 30.79 -1.59
N GLY A 175 -21.90 30.00 -2.39
CA GLY A 175 -21.67 30.30 -3.79
C GLY A 175 -22.97 30.34 -4.62
N ILE A 176 -23.83 29.34 -4.44
CA ILE A 176 -25.11 29.23 -5.14
C ILE A 176 -26.06 30.37 -4.71
N VAL A 177 -26.20 30.61 -3.41
CA VAL A 177 -27.06 31.66 -2.86
C VAL A 177 -26.58 33.06 -3.28
N ALA A 178 -25.28 33.30 -3.24
CA ALA A 178 -24.70 34.59 -3.69
C ALA A 178 -24.94 34.80 -5.19
N LEU A 179 -24.76 33.77 -6.02
CA LEU A 179 -25.05 33.83 -7.44
C LEU A 179 -26.53 34.11 -7.71
N LEU A 180 -27.45 33.43 -7.04
CA LEU A 180 -28.87 33.67 -7.21
C LEU A 180 -29.31 35.07 -6.77
N TYR A 181 -28.81 35.58 -5.61
CA TYR A 181 -29.09 36.96 -5.19
C TYR A 181 -28.48 38.00 -6.13
N GLY A 182 -27.33 37.68 -6.78
CA GLY A 182 -26.76 38.48 -7.83
C GLY A 182 -27.66 38.57 -9.07
N ILE A 183 -28.17 37.44 -9.55
CA ILE A 183 -29.09 37.35 -10.70
C ILE A 183 -30.43 38.10 -10.42
N ILE A 184 -30.97 37.93 -9.22
CA ILE A 184 -32.22 38.57 -8.79
C ILE A 184 -32.03 40.10 -8.58
N GLY A 185 -30.77 40.56 -8.50
CA GLY A 185 -30.46 41.95 -8.21
C GLY A 185 -30.60 42.39 -6.75
N SER A 186 -30.83 41.38 -5.83
CA SER A 186 -30.86 41.59 -4.37
C SER A 186 -29.47 41.79 -3.77
N LEU A 187 -28.44 41.35 -4.49
CA LEU A 187 -27.02 41.62 -4.20
C LEU A 187 -26.43 42.36 -5.39
N ARG A 188 -25.94 43.59 -5.16
CA ARG A 188 -25.26 44.42 -6.18
C ARG A 188 -23.88 44.79 -5.68
N ILE A 189 -22.88 44.36 -6.44
CA ILE A 189 -21.48 44.69 -6.16
C ILE A 189 -21.08 45.81 -7.16
N SER A 190 -20.82 46.99 -6.65
CA SER A 190 -20.29 48.14 -7.40
C SER A 190 -18.87 48.43 -6.93
N ARG A 191 -18.07 49.13 -7.74
CA ARG A 191 -16.61 49.33 -7.54
C ARG A 191 -16.22 49.78 -6.13
N ASN A 192 -17.16 50.39 -5.35
CA ASN A 192 -16.88 50.86 -3.97
C ASN A 192 -17.97 50.54 -2.94
N ARG A 193 -19.04 49.80 -3.29
CA ARG A 193 -20.14 49.52 -2.36
C ARG A 193 -20.78 48.15 -2.65
N ILE A 194 -20.92 47.39 -1.62
CA ILE A 194 -21.75 46.20 -1.62
C ILE A 194 -23.10 46.58 -1.06
N ARG A 195 -24.16 46.46 -1.89
CA ARG A 195 -25.53 46.66 -1.48
C ARG A 195 -26.29 45.35 -1.51
N ALA A 196 -26.82 44.94 -0.40
CA ALA A 196 -27.68 43.77 -0.25
C ALA A 196 -29.00 44.21 0.37
N THR A 197 -30.10 43.63 -0.10
CA THR A 197 -31.40 43.80 0.57
C THR A 197 -31.32 43.20 1.95
N ASP A 198 -32.14 43.64 2.91
CA ASP A 198 -32.14 43.14 4.30
C ASP A 198 -32.31 41.66 4.36
N TYR A 199 -33.12 41.10 3.50
CA TYR A 199 -33.34 39.67 3.42
C TYR A 199 -32.10 38.89 2.95
N ALA A 200 -31.48 39.34 1.86
CA ALA A 200 -30.26 38.78 1.32
C ALA A 200 -29.08 38.94 2.29
N ARG A 201 -29.01 40.09 2.99
CA ARG A 201 -27.98 40.39 3.98
C ARG A 201 -28.06 39.44 5.15
N ARG A 202 -29.26 39.17 5.72
CA ARG A 202 -29.43 38.21 6.83
C ARG A 202 -29.04 36.82 6.42
N HIS A 203 -29.42 36.38 5.22
CA HIS A 203 -29.09 35.04 4.72
C HIS A 203 -27.59 34.91 4.44
N LEU A 204 -27.00 35.81 3.65
CA LEU A 204 -25.56 35.80 3.34
C LEU A 204 -24.69 35.99 4.59
N GLY A 205 -25.11 36.88 5.50
CA GLY A 205 -24.41 37.09 6.77
C GLY A 205 -24.40 35.83 7.66
N GLY A 206 -25.52 35.11 7.71
CA GLY A 206 -25.58 33.79 8.36
C GLY A 206 -24.66 32.75 7.73
N LEU A 207 -24.66 32.65 6.40
CA LEU A 207 -23.77 31.72 5.67
C LEU A 207 -22.29 32.10 5.84
N LEU A 208 -21.95 33.40 5.79
CA LEU A 208 -20.59 33.87 6.05
C LEU A 208 -20.15 33.60 7.50
N ALA A 209 -21.05 33.73 8.44
CA ALA A 209 -20.77 33.34 9.84
C ALA A 209 -20.52 31.84 9.98
N CYS A 210 -21.34 31.00 9.33
CA CYS A 210 -21.11 29.56 9.26
C CYS A 210 -19.75 29.24 8.63
N LEU A 211 -19.40 29.90 7.52
CA LEU A 211 -18.11 29.71 6.85
C LEU A 211 -16.93 30.06 7.77
N ALA A 212 -17.00 31.23 8.42
CA ALA A 212 -15.95 31.64 9.35
C ALA A 212 -15.86 30.69 10.56
N ALA A 213 -16.97 30.16 11.06
CA ALA A 213 -16.99 29.17 12.14
C ALA A 213 -16.36 27.83 11.71
N VAL A 214 -16.61 27.37 10.49
CA VAL A 214 -15.99 26.16 9.92
C VAL A 214 -14.49 26.36 9.68
N ILE A 215 -14.07 27.56 9.26
CA ILE A 215 -12.64 27.92 9.16
C ILE A 215 -12.00 27.93 10.56
N ALA A 216 -12.69 28.47 11.57
CA ALA A 216 -12.21 28.44 12.95
C ALA A 216 -12.03 26.99 13.45
N TRP A 217 -12.99 26.10 13.14
CA TRP A 217 -12.90 24.68 13.46
C TRP A 217 -11.69 24.01 12.77
N GLY A 218 -11.49 24.22 11.46
CA GLY A 218 -10.31 23.73 10.74
C GLY A 218 -9.02 24.22 11.37
N ALA A 219 -8.89 25.52 11.61
CA ALA A 219 -7.73 26.10 12.26
C ALA A 219 -7.49 25.60 13.70
N ALA A 220 -8.52 25.12 14.38
CA ALA A 220 -8.39 24.46 15.70
C ALA A 220 -7.86 23.01 15.56
N LEU A 221 -8.12 22.32 14.45
CA LEU A 221 -7.58 20.98 14.13
C LEU A 221 -6.16 21.04 13.57
N ASP A 222 -5.80 22.11 12.86
CA ASP A 222 -4.50 22.30 12.19
C ASP A 222 -3.27 21.95 13.05
N PRO A 223 -3.18 22.30 14.35
CA PRO A 223 -2.05 21.89 15.17
C PRO A 223 -1.82 20.38 15.18
N ALA A 224 -2.89 19.60 15.29
CA ALA A 224 -2.81 18.15 15.27
C ALA A 224 -2.54 17.62 13.83
N GLU A 225 -3.16 18.21 12.82
CA GLU A 225 -2.92 17.86 11.41
C GLU A 225 -1.47 18.13 10.98
N ILE A 226 -0.89 19.24 11.46
CA ILE A 226 0.54 19.54 11.25
C ILE A 226 1.41 18.48 11.89
N VAL A 227 1.20 18.16 13.18
CA VAL A 227 1.98 17.13 13.88
C VAL A 227 1.79 15.76 13.25
N GLY A 228 0.57 15.42 12.84
CA GLY A 228 0.24 14.19 12.11
C GLY A 228 0.87 14.09 10.72
N GLY A 229 1.42 15.21 10.23
CA GLY A 229 2.11 15.27 8.94
C GLY A 229 1.21 15.44 7.72
N LEU A 230 -0.10 15.67 7.90
CA LEU A 230 -1.05 15.85 6.79
C LEU A 230 -0.74 17.09 5.93
N HIS A 231 -0.04 18.06 6.50
CA HIS A 231 0.39 19.28 5.82
C HIS A 231 1.89 19.27 5.44
N GLY A 232 2.46 18.11 5.21
CA GLY A 232 3.87 17.94 4.82
C GLY A 232 4.79 17.56 5.98
N THR A 233 6.09 17.79 5.82
CA THR A 233 7.08 17.46 6.85
C THR A 233 6.98 18.43 8.04
N VAL A 234 7.09 17.87 9.24
CA VAL A 234 7.09 18.65 10.47
C VAL A 234 8.51 19.18 10.70
N ASP A 235 8.74 20.44 10.38
CA ASP A 235 9.99 21.15 10.64
C ASP A 235 9.89 22.06 11.89
N GLN A 236 11.00 22.69 12.26
CA GLN A 236 11.02 23.61 13.39
C GLN A 236 10.05 24.79 13.19
N ALA A 237 9.91 25.30 11.96
CA ALA A 237 8.99 26.38 11.64
C ALA A 237 7.53 25.93 11.82
N ALA A 238 7.22 24.67 11.54
CA ALA A 238 5.89 24.11 11.80
C ALA A 238 5.53 24.14 13.28
N LEU A 239 6.45 23.70 14.14
CA LEU A 239 6.24 23.65 15.60
C LEU A 239 6.21 25.03 16.25
N THR A 240 7.11 25.94 15.85
CA THR A 240 7.29 27.24 16.53
C THR A 240 6.40 28.37 15.98
N VAL A 241 5.96 28.25 14.72
CA VAL A 241 5.21 29.32 14.04
C VAL A 241 3.85 28.87 13.54
N ARG A 242 3.77 27.74 12.80
CA ARG A 242 2.49 27.35 12.18
C ARG A 242 1.47 26.90 13.23
N ILE A 243 1.89 26.15 14.26
CA ILE A 243 0.98 25.70 15.32
C ILE A 243 0.44 26.89 16.14
N PRO A 244 1.26 27.84 16.67
CA PRO A 244 0.73 29.04 17.29
C PRO A 244 -0.08 29.92 16.32
N GLY A 245 0.36 30.03 15.07
CA GLY A 245 -0.34 30.77 14.02
C GLY A 245 -1.76 30.25 13.75
N ALA A 246 -1.94 28.93 13.71
CA ALA A 246 -3.23 28.29 13.54
C ALA A 246 -4.22 28.68 14.67
N ARG A 247 -3.73 28.76 15.93
CA ARG A 247 -4.55 29.23 17.06
C ARG A 247 -4.98 30.69 16.90
N VAL A 248 -4.10 31.53 16.38
CA VAL A 248 -4.43 32.94 16.08
C VAL A 248 -5.48 33.01 14.97
N VAL A 249 -5.30 32.25 13.89
CA VAL A 249 -6.28 32.15 12.80
C VAL A 249 -7.64 31.70 13.31
N ALA A 250 -7.68 30.69 14.19
CA ALA A 250 -8.92 30.22 14.80
C ALA A 250 -9.64 31.34 15.58
N ALA A 251 -8.91 32.11 16.39
CA ALA A 251 -9.47 33.25 17.13
C ALA A 251 -10.00 34.34 16.20
N VAL A 252 -9.22 34.73 15.16
CA VAL A 252 -9.64 35.71 14.16
C VAL A 252 -10.87 35.24 13.39
N ALA A 253 -10.95 33.96 13.06
CA ALA A 253 -12.09 33.36 12.37
C ALA A 253 -13.36 33.39 13.24
N VAL A 254 -13.27 33.11 14.56
CA VAL A 254 -14.38 33.26 15.49
C VAL A 254 -14.86 34.71 15.55
N ILE A 255 -13.95 35.68 15.65
CA ILE A 255 -14.29 37.11 15.63
C ILE A 255 -14.97 37.47 14.29
N THR A 256 -14.47 36.96 13.17
CA THR A 256 -15.06 37.17 11.84
C THR A 256 -16.46 36.58 11.72
N ALA A 257 -16.71 35.41 12.35
CA ALA A 257 -18.05 34.82 12.43
C ALA A 257 -19.03 35.76 13.15
N VAL A 258 -18.62 36.28 14.30
CA VAL A 258 -19.42 37.26 15.05
C VAL A 258 -19.67 38.55 14.26
N ILE A 259 -18.64 39.07 13.60
CA ILE A 259 -18.76 40.24 12.72
C ILE A 259 -19.75 39.98 11.58
N SER A 260 -19.71 38.77 10.98
CA SER A 260 -20.64 38.35 9.93
C SER A 260 -22.09 38.31 10.42
N LEU A 261 -22.33 37.85 11.64
CA LEU A 261 -23.64 37.93 12.30
C LEU A 261 -24.07 39.38 12.56
N ILE A 262 -23.18 40.22 13.07
CA ILE A 262 -23.49 41.64 13.27
C ILE A 262 -23.89 42.28 11.95
N TRP A 263 -23.20 42.02 10.86
CA TRP A 263 -23.56 42.52 9.55
C TRP A 263 -24.93 42.00 9.08
N ALA A 264 -25.26 40.77 9.36
CA ALA A 264 -26.58 40.22 9.04
C ALA A 264 -27.73 41.06 9.61
N TRP A 265 -27.57 41.67 10.79
CA TRP A 265 -28.57 42.43 11.46
C TRP A 265 -28.41 43.97 11.34
N ARG A 266 -27.17 44.43 11.20
CA ARG A 266 -26.83 45.86 11.11
C ARG A 266 -26.04 46.10 9.85
N ASP A 267 -26.44 47.08 8.99
CA ASP A 267 -25.74 47.38 7.73
C ASP A 267 -24.42 48.12 8.00
N ARG A 268 -23.37 47.34 8.27
CA ARG A 268 -22.01 47.88 8.47
C ARG A 268 -21.02 47.21 7.50
N PRO A 269 -21.04 47.56 6.19
CA PRO A 269 -20.22 46.87 5.19
C PRO A 269 -18.72 47.02 5.42
N ARG A 270 -18.26 48.10 6.03
CA ARG A 270 -16.83 48.29 6.35
C ARG A 270 -16.37 47.25 7.41
N LEU A 271 -17.22 46.91 8.38
CA LEU A 271 -16.86 46.01 9.46
C LEU A 271 -16.70 44.58 8.94
N ILE A 272 -17.61 44.11 8.07
CA ILE A 272 -17.48 42.75 7.52
C ILE A 272 -16.28 42.65 6.56
N LEU A 273 -16.04 43.68 5.73
CA LEU A 273 -14.85 43.68 4.87
C LEU A 273 -13.55 43.66 5.70
N ALA A 274 -13.48 44.43 6.79
CA ALA A 274 -12.33 44.43 7.69
C ALA A 274 -12.13 43.08 8.37
N GLY A 275 -13.21 42.41 8.84
CA GLY A 275 -13.14 41.07 9.46
C GLY A 275 -12.60 40.03 8.49
N TRP A 276 -13.16 39.97 7.28
CA TRP A 276 -12.70 39.01 6.27
C TRP A 276 -11.30 39.34 5.72
N ALA A 277 -10.94 40.62 5.60
CA ALA A 277 -9.57 41.04 5.26
C ALA A 277 -8.57 40.62 6.37
N ALA A 278 -8.92 40.86 7.64
CA ALA A 278 -8.10 40.43 8.78
C ALA A 278 -7.92 38.90 8.80
N LEU A 279 -8.98 38.15 8.53
CA LEU A 279 -8.89 36.69 8.42
C LEU A 279 -7.98 36.24 7.27
N LEU A 280 -8.10 36.85 6.09
CA LEU A 280 -7.25 36.55 4.93
C LEU A 280 -5.78 36.87 5.24
N VAL A 281 -5.51 38.02 5.84
CA VAL A 281 -4.15 38.43 6.23
C VAL A 281 -3.58 37.47 7.27
N SER A 282 -4.37 37.07 8.26
CA SER A 282 -3.91 36.13 9.29
C SER A 282 -3.62 34.76 8.72
N LEU A 283 -4.46 34.25 7.80
CA LEU A 283 -4.22 33.00 7.07
C LEU A 283 -2.92 33.08 6.26
N THR A 284 -2.77 34.16 5.46
CA THR A 284 -1.58 34.33 4.62
C THR A 284 -0.31 34.45 5.47
N ALA A 285 -0.37 35.22 6.54
CA ALA A 285 0.76 35.39 7.46
C ALA A 285 1.14 34.09 8.15
N ALA A 286 0.17 33.37 8.74
CA ALA A 286 0.42 32.19 9.55
C ALA A 286 0.87 30.95 8.73
N TYR A 287 0.38 30.81 7.49
CA TYR A 287 0.67 29.60 6.70
C TYR A 287 1.73 29.79 5.61
N PHE A 288 1.99 31.01 5.16
CA PHE A 288 2.91 31.24 4.06
C PHE A 288 4.06 32.19 4.42
N VAL A 289 3.75 33.40 4.87
CA VAL A 289 4.78 34.46 5.01
C VAL A 289 5.76 34.18 6.15
N ILE A 290 5.23 34.01 7.35
CA ILE A 290 6.09 33.84 8.55
C ILE A 290 6.83 32.51 8.52
N PRO A 291 6.21 31.36 8.20
CA PRO A 291 6.93 30.10 8.06
C PRO A 291 8.01 30.12 6.97
N GLY A 292 7.73 30.76 5.85
CA GLY A 292 8.71 30.96 4.78
C GLY A 292 9.93 31.78 5.22
N ALA A 293 9.71 32.88 5.93
CA ALA A 293 10.78 33.71 6.48
C ALA A 293 11.62 32.96 7.50
N VAL A 294 10.97 32.20 8.41
CA VAL A 294 11.68 31.40 9.43
C VAL A 294 12.51 30.28 8.78
N ARG A 295 11.98 29.57 7.77
CA ARG A 295 12.72 28.54 7.04
C ARG A 295 13.96 29.11 6.37
N ASN A 296 13.83 30.25 5.70
CA ASN A 296 14.96 30.90 5.05
C ASN A 296 16.03 31.33 6.07
N ALA A 297 15.62 31.83 7.24
CA ALA A 297 16.54 32.18 8.30
C ALA A 297 17.21 30.98 8.98
N SER A 298 16.52 29.82 9.02
CA SER A 298 17.00 28.59 9.67
C SER A 298 17.69 27.64 8.71
N ALA A 299 17.76 27.94 7.42
CA ALA A 299 18.31 27.04 6.39
C ALA A 299 19.79 26.67 6.62
N SER A 300 20.52 27.41 7.45
CA SER A 300 21.91 27.18 7.80
C SER A 300 22.14 26.66 9.23
N GLY A 301 21.08 26.42 9.99
CA GLY A 301 21.15 25.98 11.39
C GLY A 301 20.93 24.46 11.54
N PRO A 302 21.55 23.83 12.57
CA PRO A 302 21.28 22.43 12.88
C PRO A 302 19.81 22.28 13.27
N GLU A 303 19.14 21.24 12.77
CA GLU A 303 17.80 20.85 13.24
C GLU A 303 17.83 20.60 14.76
N ASN A 304 16.73 20.92 15.43
CA ASN A 304 16.62 20.68 16.87
C ASN A 304 16.84 19.19 17.18
N ALA A 305 17.90 18.89 17.95
CA ALA A 305 18.29 17.53 18.30
C ALA A 305 17.17 16.75 19.04
N GLU A 306 16.32 17.47 19.77
CA GLU A 306 15.15 16.87 20.42
C GLU A 306 14.08 16.44 19.40
N LEU A 307 13.77 17.29 18.43
CA LEU A 307 12.84 16.94 17.34
C LEU A 307 13.35 15.74 16.54
N MET A 308 14.65 15.70 16.26
CA MET A 308 15.28 14.57 15.54
C MET A 308 15.15 13.27 16.34
N ARG A 309 15.45 13.28 17.65
CA ARG A 309 15.31 12.09 18.51
C ARG A 309 13.86 11.61 18.57
N ASN A 310 12.92 12.53 18.80
CA ASN A 310 11.50 12.20 18.89
C ASN A 310 10.95 11.65 17.57
N ARG A 311 11.34 12.26 16.45
CA ARG A 311 11.03 11.77 15.11
C ARG A 311 11.57 10.35 14.90
N ALA A 312 12.84 10.11 15.22
CA ALA A 312 13.46 8.81 15.05
C ALA A 312 12.76 7.72 15.88
N SER A 313 12.33 8.03 17.11
CA SER A 313 11.59 7.07 17.94
C SER A 313 10.22 6.71 17.35
N LEU A 314 9.49 7.70 16.84
CA LEU A 314 8.19 7.51 16.22
C LEU A 314 8.29 6.83 14.83
N GLU A 315 9.31 7.15 14.04
CA GLU A 315 9.60 6.45 12.77
C GLU A 315 9.95 4.98 13.01
N ARG A 316 10.68 4.65 14.07
CA ARG A 316 10.95 3.27 14.48
C ARG A 316 9.65 2.51 14.78
N LEU A 317 8.75 3.13 15.54
CA LEU A 317 7.45 2.53 15.84
C LEU A 317 6.61 2.34 14.57
N ALA A 318 6.51 3.36 13.73
CA ALA A 318 5.69 3.39 12.53
C ALA A 318 6.10 2.33 11.50
N PHE A 319 7.40 2.10 11.32
CA PHE A 319 7.94 1.20 10.29
C PHE A 319 8.57 -0.08 10.85
N GLY A 320 8.29 -0.42 12.11
CA GLY A 320 8.74 -1.70 12.67
C GLY A 320 10.21 -1.76 13.08
N LEU A 321 10.88 -0.63 13.21
CA LEU A 321 12.28 -0.57 13.62
C LEU A 321 12.48 -0.64 15.15
N VAL A 322 11.41 -0.73 15.93
CA VAL A 322 11.46 -0.88 17.40
C VAL A 322 12.05 -2.23 17.80
N GLU A 323 11.93 -3.21 16.91
CA GLU A 323 12.38 -4.58 17.11
C GLU A 323 13.88 -4.76 16.83
N VAL A 324 14.57 -3.71 16.36
CA VAL A 324 16.00 -3.75 16.11
C VAL A 324 16.75 -3.66 17.44
N ASP A 325 17.29 -4.78 17.91
CA ASP A 325 18.17 -4.83 19.08
C ASP A 325 19.63 -4.69 18.66
N PRO A 326 20.26 -3.54 18.89
CA PRO A 326 21.67 -3.32 18.54
C PRO A 326 22.64 -3.97 19.52
N SER A 327 22.17 -4.46 20.67
CA SER A 327 23.01 -4.98 21.77
C SER A 327 23.14 -6.50 21.79
N SER A 328 22.19 -7.21 21.16
CA SER A 328 22.21 -8.65 21.07
C SER A 328 22.88 -9.12 19.79
N PRO A 329 23.85 -10.03 19.83
CA PRO A 329 24.40 -10.61 18.62
C PRO A 329 23.27 -11.29 17.85
N PRO A 330 23.06 -10.96 16.56
CA PRO A 330 21.99 -11.58 15.81
C PRO A 330 22.22 -13.11 15.72
N PRO A 331 21.18 -13.92 15.85
CA PRO A 331 21.27 -15.38 15.73
C PRO A 331 21.44 -15.80 14.25
N PHE A 332 22.43 -15.23 13.58
CA PHE A 332 22.70 -15.54 12.19
C PHE A 332 23.32 -16.92 12.04
N PRO A 333 23.02 -17.62 10.96
CA PRO A 333 23.68 -18.86 10.62
C PRO A 333 25.20 -18.69 10.60
N SER A 334 25.95 -19.70 11.00
CA SER A 334 27.43 -19.70 10.87
C SER A 334 27.84 -19.56 9.40
N GLY A 335 29.01 -19.01 9.16
CA GLY A 335 29.47 -18.68 7.81
C GLY A 335 29.34 -19.80 6.80
N GLU A 336 29.77 -21.01 7.14
CA GLU A 336 29.67 -22.18 6.24
C GLU A 336 28.20 -22.63 6.07
N ALA A 337 27.38 -22.60 7.12
CA ALA A 337 25.97 -22.92 7.04
C ALA A 337 25.20 -21.88 6.20
N ALA A 338 25.56 -20.60 6.31
CA ALA A 338 24.98 -19.54 5.50
C ALA A 338 25.25 -19.78 3.99
N VAL A 339 26.49 -20.11 3.64
CA VAL A 339 26.86 -20.38 2.23
C VAL A 339 26.08 -21.55 1.64
N ARG A 340 25.83 -22.61 2.43
CA ARG A 340 25.10 -23.79 1.96
C ARG A 340 23.62 -23.50 1.67
N THR A 341 23.00 -22.59 2.40
CA THR A 341 21.57 -22.27 2.27
C THR A 341 21.29 -20.97 1.55
N MET A 342 22.35 -20.26 1.14
CA MET A 342 22.22 -18.99 0.44
C MET A 342 21.82 -19.22 -1.01
N PRO A 343 20.69 -18.66 -1.46
CA PRO A 343 20.22 -18.86 -2.82
C PRO A 343 21.13 -18.16 -3.82
N LEU A 344 21.62 -18.89 -4.79
CA LEU A 344 22.41 -18.37 -5.90
C LEU A 344 21.52 -17.74 -6.98
N TRP A 345 20.32 -18.23 -7.10
CA TRP A 345 19.35 -17.83 -8.08
C TRP A 345 18.45 -16.69 -7.52
N ASP A 346 17.73 -16.05 -8.40
CA ASP A 346 16.62 -15.18 -8.07
C ASP A 346 15.30 -15.72 -8.66
N PRO A 347 14.14 -15.21 -8.22
CA PRO A 347 12.85 -15.70 -8.70
C PRO A 347 12.68 -15.62 -10.22
N VAL A 348 13.29 -14.63 -10.88
CA VAL A 348 13.19 -14.46 -12.35
C VAL A 348 13.90 -15.57 -13.09
N HIS A 349 15.15 -15.87 -12.70
CA HIS A 349 15.93 -16.93 -13.33
C HIS A 349 15.37 -18.32 -13.00
N VAL A 350 14.89 -18.53 -11.75
CA VAL A 350 14.21 -19.78 -11.37
C VAL A 350 12.94 -19.96 -12.20
N GLY A 351 12.08 -18.95 -12.29
CA GLY A 351 10.86 -19.02 -13.10
C GLY A 351 11.12 -19.41 -14.55
N ARG A 352 12.14 -18.79 -15.17
CA ARG A 352 12.54 -19.14 -16.55
C ARG A 352 13.13 -20.54 -16.65
N ALA A 353 13.93 -20.96 -15.70
CA ALA A 353 14.53 -22.29 -15.72
C ALA A 353 13.51 -23.41 -15.61
N VAL A 354 12.45 -23.20 -14.85
CA VAL A 354 11.38 -24.19 -14.61
C VAL A 354 10.13 -23.95 -15.46
N GLY A 355 10.09 -22.88 -16.26
CA GLY A 355 8.93 -22.54 -17.10
C GLY A 355 7.70 -22.10 -16.28
N ALA A 356 7.91 -21.46 -15.13
CA ALA A 356 6.85 -21.00 -14.25
C ALA A 356 6.87 -19.47 -14.06
N PRO A 357 5.73 -18.81 -13.83
CA PRO A 357 5.69 -17.39 -13.56
C PRO A 357 6.38 -17.04 -12.23
N VAL A 358 6.99 -15.87 -12.17
CA VAL A 358 7.81 -15.42 -11.02
C VAL A 358 7.05 -15.41 -9.71
N HIS A 359 5.78 -15.00 -9.71
CA HIS A 359 4.95 -14.96 -8.51
C HIS A 359 4.61 -16.35 -7.95
N ALA A 360 4.76 -17.41 -8.75
CA ALA A 360 4.52 -18.78 -8.31
C ALA A 360 5.73 -19.39 -7.58
N VAL A 361 6.84 -18.65 -7.44
CA VAL A 361 8.10 -19.18 -6.89
C VAL A 361 8.35 -18.63 -5.50
N ALA A 362 8.56 -19.53 -4.53
CA ALA A 362 8.92 -19.16 -3.16
C ALA A 362 10.11 -19.99 -2.67
N LEU A 363 11.03 -19.32 -1.96
CA LEU A 363 12.18 -20.00 -1.33
C LEU A 363 11.72 -20.88 -0.17
N ARG A 364 12.23 -22.13 -0.13
CA ARG A 364 12.00 -23.07 0.96
C ARG A 364 13.27 -23.76 1.41
N PRO A 365 13.34 -24.21 2.68
CA PRO A 365 14.40 -25.09 3.12
C PRO A 365 14.31 -26.43 2.37
N ALA A 366 15.43 -26.89 1.84
CA ALA A 366 15.58 -28.26 1.40
C ALA A 366 15.53 -29.22 2.61
N ARG A 367 15.03 -30.44 2.45
CA ARG A 367 15.16 -31.46 3.49
C ARG A 367 16.63 -31.72 3.82
N SER A 368 16.92 -32.08 5.06
CA SER A 368 18.27 -32.13 5.66
C SER A 368 19.33 -32.92 4.90
N GLU A 369 18.95 -33.73 3.95
CA GLU A 369 19.85 -34.55 3.13
C GLU A 369 20.32 -33.82 1.87
N ASP A 370 19.52 -32.90 1.34
CA ASP A 370 19.81 -32.13 0.12
C ASP A 370 20.25 -30.71 0.52
N ARG A 371 21.50 -30.50 0.63
CA ARG A 371 22.18 -29.34 1.27
C ARG A 371 22.16 -28.04 0.49
N GLY A 372 21.16 -27.78 -0.31
CA GLY A 372 21.08 -26.60 -1.14
C GLY A 372 19.91 -25.71 -0.81
N ALA A 373 19.93 -24.48 -1.31
CA ALA A 373 18.76 -23.64 -1.39
C ALA A 373 17.73 -24.29 -2.32
N ALA A 374 16.46 -24.13 -1.98
CA ALA A 374 15.39 -24.71 -2.77
C ALA A 374 14.26 -23.70 -2.97
N TRP A 375 13.56 -23.86 -4.08
CA TRP A 375 12.46 -23.03 -4.48
C TRP A 375 11.20 -23.86 -4.63
N MET A 376 10.13 -23.46 -3.92
CA MET A 376 8.82 -24.04 -4.20
C MET A 376 8.24 -23.39 -5.44
N VAL A 377 7.84 -24.20 -6.38
CA VAL A 377 7.21 -23.77 -7.63
C VAL A 377 5.76 -24.22 -7.58
N ALA A 378 4.86 -23.27 -7.50
CA ALA A 378 3.42 -23.53 -7.56
C ALA A 378 3.00 -23.97 -8.97
N PRO A 379 1.89 -24.71 -9.11
CA PRO A 379 1.36 -25.07 -10.41
C PRO A 379 0.91 -23.80 -11.18
N ASP A 380 1.20 -23.79 -12.45
CA ASP A 380 0.76 -22.75 -13.39
C ASP A 380 -0.66 -23.03 -13.92
N SER A 381 -0.97 -24.31 -14.09
CA SER A 381 -2.26 -24.80 -14.56
C SER A 381 -2.69 -26.06 -13.83
N ALA A 382 -3.99 -26.34 -13.83
CA ALA A 382 -4.50 -27.61 -13.35
C ALA A 382 -4.35 -28.69 -14.46
N PRO A 383 -3.90 -29.93 -14.15
CA PRO A 383 -3.67 -30.53 -12.84
C PRO A 383 -2.19 -30.60 -12.41
N ASP A 384 -1.38 -29.61 -12.76
CA ASP A 384 0.05 -29.67 -12.49
C ASP A 384 0.40 -29.77 -11.02
N PRO A 385 1.35 -30.66 -10.63
CA PRO A 385 1.77 -30.80 -9.24
C PRO A 385 2.62 -29.59 -8.80
N VAL A 386 2.65 -29.34 -7.51
CA VAL A 386 3.68 -28.46 -6.92
C VAL A 386 5.03 -29.12 -7.10
N ARG A 387 6.01 -28.32 -7.52
CA ARG A 387 7.38 -28.78 -7.76
C ARG A 387 8.32 -28.12 -6.76
N LEU A 388 9.37 -28.83 -6.40
CA LEU A 388 10.50 -28.29 -5.67
C LEU A 388 11.69 -28.23 -6.63
N ALA A 389 12.20 -27.03 -6.87
CA ALA A 389 13.44 -26.81 -7.61
C ALA A 389 14.57 -26.63 -6.59
N ILE A 390 15.47 -27.60 -6.52
CA ILE A 390 16.62 -27.61 -5.62
C ILE A 390 17.82 -27.06 -6.39
N GLU A 391 18.52 -26.08 -5.83
CA GLU A 391 19.74 -25.56 -6.44
C GLU A 391 20.85 -26.62 -6.40
N THR A 392 21.39 -26.90 -7.57
CA THR A 392 22.54 -27.78 -7.76
C THR A 392 23.76 -26.99 -8.19
N ASP A 393 24.89 -27.65 -8.33
CA ASP A 393 26.15 -27.02 -8.71
C ASP A 393 26.08 -26.18 -10.00
N THR A 394 25.25 -26.59 -10.95
CA THR A 394 25.18 -25.91 -12.27
C THR A 394 23.77 -25.50 -12.68
N GLY A 395 22.74 -25.91 -11.96
CA GLY A 395 21.36 -25.68 -12.37
C GLY A 395 20.34 -25.91 -11.28
N LEU A 396 19.17 -26.34 -11.67
CA LEU A 396 18.05 -26.66 -10.80
C LEU A 396 17.61 -28.10 -11.02
N ALA A 397 17.60 -28.92 -9.96
CA ALA A 397 16.97 -30.23 -9.98
C ALA A 397 15.49 -30.05 -9.60
N VAL A 398 14.58 -30.38 -10.50
CA VAL A 398 13.14 -30.21 -10.30
C VAL A 398 12.51 -31.52 -9.90
N THR A 399 11.87 -31.59 -8.76
CA THR A 399 11.18 -32.77 -8.22
C THR A 399 9.73 -32.42 -7.92
N ALA A 400 8.80 -33.28 -8.32
CA ALA A 400 7.41 -33.15 -7.91
C ALA A 400 7.28 -33.39 -6.40
N LEU A 401 6.63 -32.50 -5.68
CA LEU A 401 6.30 -32.74 -4.27
C LEU A 401 5.10 -33.70 -4.18
N PRO A 402 5.08 -34.58 -3.20
CA PRO A 402 3.91 -35.39 -2.90
C PRO A 402 2.80 -34.48 -2.34
N ALA A 403 2.16 -33.75 -3.21
CA ALA A 403 0.97 -32.98 -2.90
C ALA A 403 -0.25 -33.68 -3.48
N GLU A 404 -1.42 -33.46 -2.87
CA GLU A 404 -2.67 -33.85 -3.48
C GLU A 404 -2.71 -33.32 -4.92
N SER A 405 -2.95 -34.18 -5.90
CA SER A 405 -3.21 -33.77 -7.29
C SER A 405 -4.58 -33.11 -7.34
N THR A 406 -4.62 -31.83 -7.02
CA THR A 406 -5.85 -31.08 -6.88
C THR A 406 -5.99 -30.03 -7.99
N PRO A 407 -7.18 -29.78 -8.49
CA PRO A 407 -7.39 -28.77 -9.49
C PRO A 407 -7.03 -27.40 -8.94
N LEU A 408 -6.38 -26.57 -9.74
CA LEU A 408 -6.10 -25.18 -9.42
C LEU A 408 -7.40 -24.37 -9.56
N LEU A 409 -8.16 -24.28 -8.47
CA LEU A 409 -9.40 -23.52 -8.45
C LEU A 409 -9.18 -22.07 -7.99
N PHE A 410 -8.16 -21.83 -7.15
CA PHE A 410 -7.81 -20.51 -6.62
C PHE A 410 -6.30 -20.27 -6.75
N GLY A 411 -5.93 -19.07 -7.16
CA GLY A 411 -4.53 -18.68 -7.36
C GLY A 411 -4.40 -17.18 -7.63
N PRO A 412 -3.16 -16.65 -7.66
CA PRO A 412 -2.91 -15.29 -8.11
C PRO A 412 -3.39 -15.10 -9.55
N GLU A 413 -3.99 -13.94 -9.81
CA GLU A 413 -4.43 -13.52 -11.16
C GLU A 413 -5.41 -14.47 -11.86
N LEU A 414 -6.06 -15.39 -11.12
CA LEU A 414 -7.07 -16.28 -11.70
C LEU A 414 -8.40 -15.54 -11.87
N PRO A 415 -8.79 -15.21 -13.12
CA PRO A 415 -9.99 -14.43 -13.37
C PRO A 415 -11.26 -15.28 -13.31
N GLY A 416 -12.40 -14.60 -13.26
CA GLY A 416 -13.71 -15.17 -13.54
C GLY A 416 -14.27 -16.02 -12.41
N TYR A 417 -15.09 -17.00 -12.79
CA TYR A 417 -15.81 -17.88 -11.89
C TYR A 417 -15.85 -19.32 -12.44
N VAL A 418 -16.14 -20.26 -11.55
CA VAL A 418 -16.39 -21.67 -11.91
C VAL A 418 -17.73 -22.08 -11.31
N VAL A 419 -18.52 -22.86 -12.09
CA VAL A 419 -19.76 -23.48 -11.62
C VAL A 419 -19.55 -24.98 -11.54
N MET A 420 -19.79 -25.53 -10.36
CA MET A 420 -19.59 -26.94 -10.07
C MET A 420 -20.90 -27.60 -9.62
N SER A 421 -20.98 -28.95 -9.78
CA SER A 421 -22.02 -29.72 -9.12
C SER A 421 -21.85 -29.60 -7.60
N ALA A 422 -22.94 -29.62 -6.85
CA ALA A 422 -22.91 -29.54 -5.39
C ALA A 422 -22.08 -30.67 -4.75
N ASP A 423 -22.11 -31.87 -5.37
CA ASP A 423 -21.41 -33.06 -4.89
C ASP A 423 -19.88 -32.95 -5.05
N SER A 424 -19.42 -32.17 -6.05
CA SER A 424 -18.00 -32.00 -6.37
C SER A 424 -17.44 -30.68 -5.84
N ALA A 425 -18.30 -29.81 -5.32
CA ALA A 425 -17.91 -28.47 -4.86
C ALA A 425 -17.33 -28.52 -3.43
N PRO A 426 -16.40 -27.60 -3.11
CA PRO A 426 -15.99 -27.37 -1.73
C PRO A 426 -17.20 -27.06 -0.85
N THR A 427 -17.10 -27.42 0.43
CA THR A 427 -18.14 -27.03 1.39
C THR A 427 -18.31 -25.51 1.37
N PRO A 428 -19.54 -24.99 1.42
CA PRO A 428 -19.75 -23.53 1.35
C PRO A 428 -19.07 -22.75 2.48
N ARG A 429 -18.87 -23.38 3.64
CA ARG A 429 -18.35 -22.70 4.83
C ARG A 429 -16.86 -22.43 4.70
N GLY A 430 -16.49 -21.16 4.67
CA GLY A 430 -15.07 -20.71 4.61
C GLY A 430 -14.46 -20.73 3.20
N SER A 431 -15.14 -21.30 2.21
CA SER A 431 -14.62 -21.44 0.84
C SER A 431 -15.06 -20.34 -0.14
N GLY A 432 -16.01 -19.47 0.24
CA GLY A 432 -16.62 -18.53 -0.69
C GLY A 432 -17.47 -19.19 -1.77
N ALA A 433 -17.85 -20.45 -1.59
CA ALA A 433 -18.70 -21.22 -2.50
C ALA A 433 -20.17 -20.82 -2.30
N VAL A 434 -20.77 -20.17 -3.29
CA VAL A 434 -22.15 -19.65 -3.20
C VAL A 434 -23.12 -20.62 -3.85
N PRO A 435 -24.08 -21.19 -3.09
CA PRO A 435 -25.11 -22.04 -3.66
C PRO A 435 -26.05 -21.25 -4.59
N LEU A 436 -26.24 -21.74 -5.82
CA LEU A 436 -27.12 -21.14 -6.82
C LEU A 436 -28.55 -21.64 -6.64
N THR A 437 -29.13 -21.41 -5.46
CA THR A 437 -30.48 -21.81 -5.10
C THR A 437 -31.44 -20.62 -5.18
N GLY A 438 -32.66 -20.86 -5.73
CA GLY A 438 -33.67 -19.82 -5.86
C GLY A 438 -33.49 -18.91 -7.09
N ALA A 439 -34.60 -18.58 -7.75
CA ALA A 439 -34.57 -17.81 -9.00
C ALA A 439 -34.01 -16.39 -8.84
N TRP A 440 -34.40 -15.69 -7.76
CA TRP A 440 -33.88 -14.35 -7.51
C TRP A 440 -32.35 -14.31 -7.28
N ARG A 441 -31.81 -15.22 -6.49
CA ARG A 441 -30.38 -15.27 -6.23
C ARG A 441 -29.59 -15.54 -7.50
N ARG A 442 -30.01 -16.50 -8.31
CA ARG A 442 -29.37 -16.78 -9.62
C ARG A 442 -29.42 -15.57 -10.52
N PHE A 443 -30.59 -14.92 -10.66
CA PHE A 443 -30.73 -13.70 -11.45
C PHE A 443 -29.86 -12.58 -10.93
N ALA A 444 -29.82 -12.33 -9.62
CA ALA A 444 -29.01 -11.30 -9.00
C ALA A 444 -27.50 -11.54 -9.23
N ILE A 445 -27.05 -12.77 -9.07
CA ILE A 445 -25.64 -13.16 -9.35
C ILE A 445 -25.34 -13.03 -10.84
N ALA A 446 -26.20 -13.53 -11.73
CA ALA A 446 -26.05 -13.43 -13.16
C ALA A 446 -25.93 -11.97 -13.63
N TRP A 447 -26.78 -11.12 -13.09
CA TRP A 447 -26.73 -9.67 -13.36
C TRP A 447 -25.48 -9.01 -12.76
N THR A 448 -25.02 -9.44 -11.58
CA THR A 448 -23.83 -8.92 -10.92
C THR A 448 -22.56 -9.25 -11.71
N ILE A 449 -22.40 -10.48 -12.14
CA ILE A 449 -21.23 -10.97 -12.88
C ILE A 449 -21.36 -10.71 -14.40
N GLN A 450 -22.55 -10.27 -14.85
CA GLN A 450 -22.91 -10.10 -16.27
C GLN A 450 -22.82 -11.40 -17.09
N SER A 451 -23.16 -12.52 -16.47
CA SER A 451 -23.20 -13.83 -17.08
C SER A 451 -24.61 -14.42 -17.03
N TRP A 452 -25.36 -14.20 -18.07
CA TRP A 452 -26.77 -14.56 -18.14
C TRP A 452 -27.05 -16.08 -18.16
N GLY A 453 -26.05 -16.89 -18.53
CA GLY A 453 -26.12 -18.35 -18.40
C GLY A 453 -26.42 -18.83 -16.96
N LEU A 454 -26.00 -18.05 -15.95
CA LEU A 454 -26.27 -18.36 -14.54
C LEU A 454 -27.74 -18.14 -14.12
N ALA A 455 -28.50 -17.37 -14.88
CA ALA A 455 -29.92 -17.15 -14.62
C ALA A 455 -30.81 -18.34 -15.03
N HIS A 456 -30.34 -19.19 -15.94
CA HIS A 456 -31.06 -20.32 -16.46
C HIS A 456 -31.23 -21.47 -15.45
N GLY A 457 -32.26 -22.29 -15.65
CA GLY A 457 -32.58 -23.40 -14.75
C GLY A 457 -31.51 -24.45 -14.59
N GLU A 458 -30.62 -24.62 -15.58
CA GLU A 458 -29.51 -25.57 -15.56
C GLU A 458 -28.45 -25.30 -14.48
N SER A 459 -28.37 -24.07 -14.00
CA SER A 459 -27.47 -23.70 -12.89
C SER A 459 -28.10 -23.94 -11.50
N ASN A 460 -29.38 -24.34 -11.44
CA ASN A 460 -30.06 -24.57 -10.16
C ASN A 460 -29.47 -25.76 -9.43
N GLY A 461 -29.23 -25.61 -8.13
CA GLY A 461 -28.60 -26.64 -7.30
C GLY A 461 -27.08 -26.76 -7.47
N LYS A 462 -26.46 -26.02 -8.39
CA LYS A 462 -25.01 -25.92 -8.52
C LYS A 462 -24.43 -24.90 -7.55
N VAL A 463 -23.11 -24.90 -7.45
CA VAL A 463 -22.35 -24.00 -6.60
C VAL A 463 -21.45 -23.13 -7.46
N LEU A 464 -21.44 -21.83 -7.17
CA LEU A 464 -20.59 -20.85 -7.81
C LEU A 464 -19.33 -20.62 -6.96
N LEU A 465 -18.16 -20.82 -7.54
CA LEU A 465 -16.88 -20.35 -7.02
C LEU A 465 -16.53 -19.03 -7.69
N TRP A 466 -16.55 -17.98 -6.90
CA TRP A 466 -16.32 -16.62 -7.35
C TRP A 466 -15.13 -16.00 -6.60
N ARG A 467 -14.50 -14.96 -7.19
CA ARG A 467 -13.28 -14.33 -6.63
C ARG A 467 -12.20 -15.37 -6.40
N ARG A 468 -11.75 -15.92 -7.50
CA ARG A 468 -10.74 -16.97 -7.54
C ARG A 468 -9.33 -16.39 -7.38
N ASP A 469 -9.13 -15.12 -7.69
CA ASP A 469 -7.90 -14.41 -7.38
C ASP A 469 -7.74 -14.27 -5.87
N VAL A 470 -6.57 -14.70 -5.37
CA VAL A 470 -6.27 -14.75 -3.94
C VAL A 470 -6.20 -13.35 -3.32
N THR A 471 -5.59 -12.40 -4.03
CA THR A 471 -5.41 -11.03 -3.55
C THR A 471 -6.75 -10.32 -3.48
N GLU A 472 -7.57 -10.41 -4.52
CA GLU A 472 -8.94 -9.87 -4.53
C GLU A 472 -9.77 -10.44 -3.39
N ARG A 473 -9.69 -11.76 -3.18
CA ARG A 473 -10.44 -12.48 -2.13
C ARG A 473 -10.06 -11.96 -0.75
N LEU A 474 -8.77 -11.94 -0.43
CA LEU A 474 -8.26 -11.48 0.87
C LEU A 474 -8.58 -10.00 1.10
N GLN A 475 -8.44 -9.16 0.07
CA GLN A 475 -8.75 -7.74 0.13
C GLN A 475 -10.24 -7.48 0.43
N ARG A 476 -11.13 -8.34 -0.07
CA ARG A 476 -12.58 -8.25 0.23
C ARG A 476 -12.90 -8.66 1.66
N LEU A 477 -12.19 -9.65 2.21
CA LEU A 477 -12.41 -10.14 3.56
C LEU A 477 -11.81 -9.23 4.64
N ALA A 478 -10.72 -8.50 4.31
CA ALA A 478 -10.14 -7.50 5.21
C ALA A 478 -9.98 -6.15 4.47
N PRO A 479 -11.08 -5.40 4.26
CA PRO A 479 -11.08 -4.20 3.43
C PRO A 479 -10.27 -3.03 4.00
N PHE A 480 -9.82 -3.11 5.23
CA PHE A 480 -8.97 -2.13 5.92
C PHE A 480 -7.47 -2.41 5.74
N ALA A 481 -7.09 -3.62 5.30
CA ALA A 481 -5.72 -4.01 5.02
C ALA A 481 -5.47 -4.09 3.52
N GLN A 482 -4.22 -3.99 3.11
CA GLN A 482 -3.80 -4.21 1.72
C GLN A 482 -2.88 -5.42 1.67
N PHE A 483 -3.24 -6.42 0.86
CA PHE A 483 -2.45 -7.64 0.76
C PHE A 483 -1.30 -7.51 -0.23
N GLY A 484 -0.15 -8.09 0.14
CA GLY A 484 1.00 -8.24 -0.74
C GLY A 484 0.87 -9.45 -1.66
N ASP A 485 1.94 -9.71 -2.42
CA ASP A 485 1.97 -10.85 -3.33
C ASP A 485 1.86 -12.16 -2.55
N PRO A 486 0.92 -13.05 -2.93
CA PRO A 486 0.76 -14.33 -2.28
C PRO A 486 1.93 -15.27 -2.60
N ALA A 487 2.39 -15.99 -1.59
CA ALA A 487 3.43 -17.00 -1.72
C ALA A 487 2.84 -18.40 -1.49
N PRO A 488 3.28 -19.41 -2.26
CA PRO A 488 2.80 -20.76 -2.08
C PRO A 488 3.43 -21.40 -0.81
N VAL A 489 2.59 -22.10 -0.06
CA VAL A 489 2.98 -22.82 1.17
C VAL A 489 2.39 -24.22 1.10
N LEU A 490 3.18 -25.23 1.49
CA LEU A 490 2.69 -26.60 1.61
C LEU A 490 2.32 -26.92 3.06
N ARG A 491 1.07 -27.31 3.28
CA ARG A 491 0.56 -27.68 4.60
C ARG A 491 -0.25 -28.96 4.50
N ASN A 492 0.17 -29.98 5.24
CA ASN A 492 -0.50 -31.31 5.26
C ASN A 492 -0.76 -31.87 3.85
N GLY A 493 0.22 -31.76 2.94
CA GLY A 493 0.07 -32.20 1.55
C GLY A 493 -0.77 -31.30 0.67
N ALA A 494 -1.44 -30.28 1.21
CA ALA A 494 -2.24 -29.33 0.45
C ALA A 494 -1.46 -28.02 0.19
N VAL A 495 -1.67 -27.43 -0.96
CA VAL A 495 -1.09 -26.13 -1.33
C VAL A 495 -2.00 -25.00 -0.87
N TRP A 496 -1.37 -24.04 -0.22
CA TRP A 496 -2.00 -22.80 0.25
C TRP A 496 -1.27 -21.60 -0.32
N TRP A 497 -2.01 -20.60 -0.72
CA TRP A 497 -1.49 -19.25 -0.98
C TRP A 497 -1.55 -18.43 0.30
N VAL A 498 -0.42 -17.90 0.72
CA VAL A 498 -0.30 -17.09 1.93
C VAL A 498 0.18 -15.70 1.59
N SER A 499 -0.49 -14.70 2.11
CA SER A 499 -0.14 -13.30 1.91
C SER A 499 -0.20 -12.51 3.21
N TRP A 500 0.70 -11.52 3.32
CA TRP A 500 0.66 -10.52 4.37
C TRP A 500 -0.33 -9.41 4.04
N GLY A 501 -1.23 -9.12 4.98
CA GLY A 501 -2.09 -7.96 4.97
C GLY A 501 -1.44 -6.81 5.74
N TYR A 502 -1.21 -5.71 5.05
CA TYR A 502 -0.57 -4.50 5.57
C TYR A 502 -1.63 -3.50 6.01
N VAL A 503 -1.52 -3.02 7.24
CA VAL A 503 -2.31 -1.92 7.74
C VAL A 503 -1.46 -0.65 7.63
N SER A 504 -1.97 0.34 6.93
CA SER A 504 -1.27 1.59 6.64
C SER A 504 -2.09 2.80 7.04
N HIS A 505 -1.41 3.92 7.31
CA HIS A 505 -2.05 5.21 7.53
C HIS A 505 -1.16 6.34 6.99
N ASP A 506 -1.81 7.39 6.48
CA ASP A 506 -1.16 8.59 5.93
C ASP A 506 -0.83 9.65 6.99
N ALA A 507 -1.40 9.53 8.20
CA ALA A 507 -1.10 10.38 9.35
C ALA A 507 -0.43 9.57 10.46
N PHE A 508 0.69 10.06 10.97
CA PHE A 508 1.34 9.58 12.18
C PHE A 508 2.25 10.68 12.75
N PRO A 509 2.29 10.90 14.08
CA PRO A 509 2.93 12.08 14.64
C PRO A 509 4.42 12.15 14.32
N LEU A 510 4.87 13.28 13.82
CA LEU A 510 6.26 13.63 13.44
C LEU A 510 6.89 12.77 12.34
N VAL A 511 6.30 11.66 11.96
CA VAL A 511 6.84 10.73 10.97
C VAL A 511 6.79 11.34 9.58
N ARG A 512 7.90 11.23 8.86
CA ARG A 512 7.97 11.63 7.45
C ARG A 512 7.36 10.54 6.57
N SER A 513 6.63 10.95 5.54
CA SER A 513 6.05 10.01 4.59
C SER A 513 7.11 9.24 3.80
N LEU A 514 6.77 8.01 3.47
CA LEU A 514 7.52 7.17 2.54
C LEU A 514 6.60 6.74 1.40
N PRO A 515 7.13 6.65 0.17
CA PRO A 515 6.34 6.17 -0.96
C PRO A 515 6.00 4.69 -0.76
N TRP A 516 4.75 4.36 -0.99
CA TRP A 516 4.27 2.98 -0.96
C TRP A 516 3.12 2.81 -1.94
N ARG A 517 3.29 1.90 -2.91
CA ARG A 517 2.36 1.72 -4.04
C ARG A 517 2.09 3.06 -4.76
N ASP A 518 0.83 3.42 -4.97
CA ASP A 518 0.43 4.66 -5.67
C ASP A 518 0.31 5.88 -4.74
N GLY A 519 0.79 5.79 -3.50
CA GLY A 519 0.65 6.85 -2.50
C GLY A 519 1.83 6.99 -1.55
N GLU A 520 1.60 7.75 -0.50
CA GLU A 520 2.55 7.95 0.59
C GLU A 520 1.96 7.46 1.92
N VAL A 521 2.78 6.87 2.76
CA VAL A 521 2.39 6.39 4.08
C VAL A 521 3.33 6.92 5.17
N ARG A 522 2.78 7.13 6.36
CA ARG A 522 3.53 7.46 7.58
C ARG A 522 3.50 6.35 8.62
N PHE A 523 2.65 5.37 8.41
CA PHE A 523 2.58 4.16 9.22
C PHE A 523 2.30 2.97 8.31
N LEU A 524 3.04 1.88 8.49
CA LEU A 524 2.80 0.61 7.80
C LEU A 524 3.32 -0.56 8.60
N ARG A 525 2.41 -1.51 8.90
CA ARG A 525 2.76 -2.77 9.58
C ARG A 525 2.10 -3.96 8.88
N GLY A 526 2.83 -5.07 8.78
CA GLY A 526 2.26 -6.35 8.39
C GLY A 526 1.55 -6.97 9.60
N GLY A 527 0.25 -6.78 9.69
CA GLY A 527 -0.54 -7.14 10.87
C GLY A 527 -1.50 -8.31 10.70
N ILE A 528 -1.79 -8.70 9.46
CA ILE A 528 -2.72 -9.78 9.11
C ILE A 528 -2.01 -10.83 8.26
N ILE A 529 -2.34 -12.09 8.48
CA ILE A 529 -1.93 -13.19 7.62
C ILE A 529 -3.18 -13.78 6.99
N GLY A 530 -3.25 -13.74 5.67
CA GLY A 530 -4.30 -14.38 4.89
C GLY A 530 -3.80 -15.67 4.24
N ALA A 531 -4.58 -16.74 4.31
CA ALA A 531 -4.28 -18.00 3.62
C ALA A 531 -5.50 -18.51 2.86
N VAL A 532 -5.26 -18.98 1.64
CA VAL A 532 -6.30 -19.54 0.76
C VAL A 532 -5.84 -20.90 0.23
N ARG A 533 -6.62 -21.94 0.44
CA ARG A 533 -6.33 -23.29 -0.08
C ARG A 533 -6.63 -23.33 -1.57
N VAL A 534 -5.66 -23.77 -2.35
CA VAL A 534 -5.73 -23.79 -3.83
C VAL A 534 -6.93 -24.56 -4.37
N ALA A 535 -7.20 -25.75 -3.80
CA ALA A 535 -8.20 -26.68 -4.28
C ALA A 535 -9.64 -26.34 -3.86
N THR A 536 -9.81 -25.64 -2.73
CA THR A 536 -11.14 -25.47 -2.13
C THR A 536 -11.55 -24.02 -1.96
N GLY A 537 -10.60 -23.08 -1.98
CA GLY A 537 -10.84 -21.69 -1.62
C GLY A 537 -11.09 -21.48 -0.12
N GLU A 538 -10.86 -22.50 0.71
CA GLU A 538 -10.91 -22.34 2.15
C GLU A 538 -9.97 -21.23 2.55
N THR A 539 -10.51 -20.22 3.25
CA THR A 539 -9.80 -18.98 3.53
C THR A 539 -9.81 -18.70 5.01
N HIS A 540 -8.64 -18.40 5.52
CA HIS A 540 -8.42 -18.00 6.91
C HIS A 540 -7.69 -16.66 6.96
N LEU A 541 -8.04 -15.87 7.97
CA LEU A 541 -7.35 -14.64 8.32
C LEU A 541 -6.94 -14.70 9.79
N TRP A 542 -5.68 -14.47 10.09
CA TRP A 542 -5.18 -14.40 11.46
C TRP A 542 -4.51 -13.07 11.72
N LEU A 543 -4.59 -12.63 12.97
CA LEU A 543 -3.65 -11.63 13.45
C LEU A 543 -2.23 -12.19 13.33
N ALA A 544 -1.32 -11.37 12.82
CA ALA A 544 0.09 -11.73 12.77
C ALA A 544 0.69 -11.76 14.19
N PRO A 545 1.65 -12.61 14.48
CA PRO A 545 2.43 -12.48 15.71
C PRO A 545 3.08 -11.07 15.79
N GLY A 546 3.07 -10.44 16.95
CA GLY A 546 3.65 -9.11 17.14
C GLY A 546 2.85 -7.98 16.46
N TYR A 547 1.56 -8.15 16.28
CA TYR A 547 0.67 -7.15 15.70
C TYR A 547 0.65 -5.84 16.54
N ASP A 548 0.39 -4.72 15.88
CA ASP A 548 0.28 -3.40 16.49
C ASP A 548 -1.15 -3.07 16.96
N SER A 549 -1.27 -1.96 17.73
CA SER A 549 -2.55 -1.52 18.31
C SER A 549 -3.60 -1.15 17.26
N LEU A 550 -3.20 -0.61 16.11
CA LEU A 550 -4.13 -0.26 15.02
C LEU A 550 -4.70 -1.52 14.38
N THR A 551 -3.83 -2.49 14.10
CA THR A 551 -4.24 -3.82 13.58
C THR A 551 -5.17 -4.53 14.57
N ALA A 552 -4.85 -4.49 15.87
CA ALA A 552 -5.70 -5.07 16.90
C ALA A 552 -7.09 -4.44 16.95
N THR A 553 -7.18 -3.13 16.78
CA THR A 553 -8.46 -2.43 16.75
C THR A 553 -9.32 -2.89 15.56
N TRP A 554 -8.72 -3.02 14.38
CA TRP A 554 -9.43 -3.56 13.22
C TRP A 554 -9.85 -5.01 13.42
N ALA A 555 -8.98 -5.87 13.92
CA ALA A 555 -9.29 -7.29 14.11
C ALA A 555 -10.48 -7.50 15.05
N ARG A 556 -10.56 -6.76 16.16
CA ARG A 556 -11.73 -6.80 17.07
C ARG A 556 -13.04 -6.46 16.37
N ARG A 557 -13.03 -5.54 15.40
CA ARG A 557 -14.23 -5.17 14.64
C ARG A 557 -14.69 -6.27 13.69
N PHE A 558 -13.76 -7.10 13.23
CA PHE A 558 -14.02 -8.18 12.29
C PHE A 558 -13.94 -9.58 12.92
N GLU A 559 -14.03 -9.68 14.23
CA GLU A 559 -14.13 -10.96 14.92
C GLU A 559 -15.50 -11.61 14.64
N PRO A 560 -15.60 -12.94 14.44
CA PRO A 560 -14.54 -13.94 14.42
C PRO A 560 -13.90 -14.20 13.04
N LEU A 561 -14.13 -13.34 12.04
CA LEU A 561 -13.55 -13.50 10.69
C LEU A 561 -12.01 -13.44 10.74
N ILE A 562 -11.47 -12.58 11.61
CA ILE A 562 -10.04 -12.51 11.88
C ILE A 562 -9.77 -13.23 13.19
N GLU A 563 -9.05 -14.32 13.09
CA GLU A 563 -8.71 -15.17 14.22
C GLU A 563 -7.51 -14.61 15.00
N PRO A 564 -7.42 -14.87 16.31
CA PRO A 564 -6.26 -14.48 17.11
C PRO A 564 -4.96 -15.13 16.63
N ALA A 565 -3.82 -14.45 16.82
CA ALA A 565 -2.49 -14.93 16.44
C ALA A 565 -2.15 -16.31 17.04
N ALA A 566 -2.70 -16.63 18.21
CA ALA A 566 -2.52 -17.94 18.86
C ALA A 566 -3.14 -19.11 18.08
N ARG A 567 -4.09 -18.84 17.18
CA ARG A 567 -4.70 -19.88 16.32
C ARG A 567 -3.94 -20.08 15.00
N LEU A 568 -2.93 -19.27 14.72
CA LEU A 568 -2.08 -19.46 13.55
C LEU A 568 -1.35 -20.82 13.67
N PRO A 569 -1.54 -21.73 12.71
CA PRO A 569 -0.91 -23.05 12.76
C PRO A 569 0.62 -22.95 12.80
N ALA A 570 1.25 -23.79 13.64
CA ALA A 570 2.70 -23.75 13.83
C ALA A 570 3.48 -24.09 12.55
N ASP A 571 2.97 -25.03 11.75
CA ASP A 571 3.53 -25.42 10.45
C ASP A 571 3.47 -24.27 9.42
N LEU A 572 2.40 -23.48 9.44
CA LEU A 572 2.28 -22.28 8.62
C LEU A 572 3.20 -21.16 9.12
N ARG A 573 3.23 -20.96 10.44
CA ARG A 573 4.09 -19.96 11.07
C ARG A 573 5.57 -20.17 10.75
N ALA A 574 6.04 -21.40 10.78
CA ALA A 574 7.42 -21.76 10.46
C ALA A 574 7.81 -21.46 9.00
N GLN A 575 6.84 -21.27 8.12
CA GLN A 575 7.05 -20.99 6.70
C GLN A 575 6.84 -19.50 6.36
N LEU A 576 6.47 -18.67 7.33
CA LEU A 576 6.33 -17.23 7.10
C LEU A 576 7.70 -16.60 6.92
N VAL A 577 7.73 -15.63 6.02
CA VAL A 577 8.88 -14.72 5.84
C VAL A 577 8.56 -13.39 6.47
N TYR A 578 9.59 -12.61 6.81
CA TYR A 578 9.38 -11.25 7.29
C TYR A 578 8.52 -10.46 6.30
N PRO A 579 7.54 -9.63 6.76
CA PRO A 579 6.63 -8.90 5.86
C PRO A 579 7.41 -7.95 4.94
N VAL A 580 7.42 -8.27 3.65
CA VAL A 580 8.32 -7.67 2.65
C VAL A 580 8.15 -6.16 2.53
N GLU A 581 6.91 -5.67 2.51
CA GLU A 581 6.67 -4.24 2.36
C GLU A 581 7.07 -3.45 3.62
N THR A 582 6.83 -4.00 4.82
CA THR A 582 7.34 -3.43 6.07
C THR A 582 8.87 -3.40 6.06
N PHE A 583 9.53 -4.47 5.58
CA PHE A 583 10.97 -4.52 5.46
C PHE A 583 11.52 -3.44 4.50
N LYS A 584 10.90 -3.28 3.33
CA LYS A 584 11.29 -2.25 2.35
C LYS A 584 11.19 -0.83 2.93
N LEU A 585 10.10 -0.54 3.67
CA LEU A 585 9.94 0.77 4.29
C LEU A 585 10.88 0.98 5.48
N ALA A 586 11.16 -0.07 6.26
CA ALA A 586 12.18 -0.01 7.31
C ALA A 586 13.57 0.33 6.73
N VAL A 587 13.92 -0.31 5.60
CA VAL A 587 15.14 0.00 4.85
C VAL A 587 15.15 1.45 4.38
N ALA A 588 14.07 1.92 3.76
CA ALA A 588 13.96 3.31 3.28
C ALA A 588 14.06 4.32 4.43
N ALA A 589 13.46 4.02 5.60
CA ALA A 589 13.56 4.85 6.79
C ALA A 589 15.01 4.91 7.33
N LEU A 590 15.72 3.77 7.34
CA LEU A 590 17.13 3.72 7.75
C LEU A 590 18.04 4.49 6.79
N VAL A 591 17.86 4.33 5.48
CA VAL A 591 18.60 5.09 4.47
C VAL A 591 18.38 6.59 4.68
N ARG A 592 17.15 7.04 4.80
CA ARG A 592 16.83 8.45 5.05
C ARG A 592 17.40 8.97 6.37
N ALA A 593 17.35 8.18 7.44
CA ALA A 593 17.92 8.56 8.72
C ALA A 593 19.44 8.71 8.66
N SER A 594 20.11 7.97 7.78
CA SER A 594 21.56 8.10 7.55
C SER A 594 21.91 9.40 6.80
N ASP A 595 21.07 9.83 5.86
CA ASP A 595 21.28 11.09 5.13
C ASP A 595 21.10 12.32 6.04
N ASP A 596 20.24 12.22 7.06
CA ASP A 596 20.05 13.29 8.06
C ASP A 596 21.23 13.42 9.04
N SER A 597 22.13 12.43 9.09
CA SER A 597 23.26 12.43 10.00
C SER A 597 24.42 13.24 9.42
N ALA A 598 24.68 14.42 9.97
CA ALA A 598 25.76 15.31 9.54
C ALA A 598 27.19 14.71 9.68
N SER A 599 27.34 13.58 10.38
CA SER A 599 28.63 12.95 10.68
C SER A 599 28.92 11.68 9.86
N GLN A 600 27.97 11.19 9.05
CA GLN A 600 28.11 9.93 8.31
C GLN A 600 27.73 10.11 6.85
N ALA A 601 28.46 9.44 5.96
CA ALA A 601 28.01 9.31 4.57
C ALA A 601 26.66 8.59 4.53
N GLY A 602 25.72 9.07 3.72
CA GLY A 602 24.43 8.43 3.52
C GLY A 602 24.55 6.97 3.10
N TRP A 603 23.50 6.20 3.31
CA TRP A 603 23.47 4.78 3.00
C TRP A 603 22.79 4.54 1.66
N LEU A 604 23.24 3.53 0.94
CA LEU A 604 22.63 3.02 -0.28
C LEU A 604 22.43 1.52 -0.20
N THR A 605 21.44 1.04 -0.89
CA THR A 605 21.20 -0.40 -1.10
C THR A 605 21.54 -0.80 -2.53
N ARG A 606 21.99 -2.04 -2.74
CA ARG A 606 22.29 -2.56 -4.06
C ARG A 606 21.04 -3.11 -4.75
N PRO A 607 20.98 -3.14 -6.08
CA PRO A 607 19.95 -3.84 -6.84
C PRO A 607 19.87 -5.34 -6.50
N GLY A 608 18.70 -5.95 -6.70
CA GLY A 608 18.49 -7.38 -6.45
C GLY A 608 18.23 -7.74 -4.98
N GLN A 609 18.00 -6.76 -4.13
CA GLN A 609 17.68 -6.93 -2.71
C GLN A 609 16.28 -6.40 -2.39
N PRO A 610 15.60 -6.90 -1.33
CA PRO A 610 16.06 -7.89 -0.36
C PRO A 610 16.10 -9.31 -0.91
N TYR A 611 16.90 -10.15 -0.31
CA TYR A 611 16.99 -11.59 -0.61
C TYR A 611 16.62 -12.43 0.60
N ARG A 612 16.29 -13.70 0.37
CA ARG A 612 15.91 -14.65 1.43
C ARG A 612 16.99 -15.67 1.63
N LEU A 613 17.20 -16.04 2.88
CA LEU A 613 18.12 -17.09 3.33
C LEU A 613 17.38 -17.99 4.28
N VAL A 614 17.56 -19.28 4.17
CA VAL A 614 17.00 -20.25 5.12
C VAL A 614 18.10 -20.73 6.05
N ALA A 615 17.88 -20.55 7.35
CA ALA A 615 18.79 -21.03 8.37
C ALA A 615 18.69 -22.54 8.58
N ALA A 616 19.68 -23.12 9.27
CA ALA A 616 19.72 -24.55 9.55
C ALA A 616 18.55 -25.05 10.40
N ASP A 617 17.95 -24.19 11.21
CA ASP A 617 16.73 -24.45 12.00
C ASP A 617 15.44 -24.34 11.17
N GLY A 618 15.54 -23.99 9.89
CA GLY A 618 14.42 -23.81 8.99
C GLY A 618 13.82 -22.40 8.99
N ALA A 619 14.29 -21.48 9.83
CA ALA A 619 13.83 -20.09 9.83
C ALA A 619 14.24 -19.38 8.53
N THR A 620 13.30 -18.62 7.96
CA THR A 620 13.58 -17.84 6.76
C THR A 620 13.93 -16.39 7.13
N TRP A 621 15.12 -16.00 6.76
CA TRP A 621 15.63 -14.63 6.94
C TRP A 621 15.51 -13.83 5.66
N THR A 622 15.16 -12.57 5.80
CA THR A 622 15.20 -11.58 4.70
C THR A 622 16.35 -10.64 4.98
N GLY A 623 17.28 -10.47 4.05
CA GLY A 623 18.50 -9.69 4.25
C GLY A 623 18.70 -8.60 3.21
N ILE A 624 19.36 -7.51 3.63
CA ILE A 624 19.83 -6.42 2.76
C ILE A 624 21.10 -5.81 3.32
N ALA A 625 22.03 -5.50 2.44
CA ALA A 625 23.28 -4.80 2.79
C ALA A 625 23.20 -3.30 2.48
N PHE A 626 23.79 -2.49 3.34
CA PHE A 626 23.95 -1.06 3.17
C PHE A 626 25.41 -0.72 2.86
N GLU A 627 25.59 0.18 1.90
CA GLU A 627 26.91 0.73 1.52
C GLU A 627 26.89 2.25 1.67
N THR A 628 28.10 2.86 1.77
CA THR A 628 28.21 4.32 1.76
C THR A 628 27.77 4.91 0.42
N SER A 629 27.02 6.02 0.47
CA SER A 629 26.53 6.72 -0.74
C SER A 629 27.63 7.51 -1.45
N VAL A 630 28.64 7.98 -0.71
CA VAL A 630 29.68 8.88 -1.18
C VAL A 630 31.01 8.16 -1.20
N LEU A 631 31.74 8.29 -2.28
CA LEU A 631 33.10 7.85 -2.49
C LEU A 631 33.27 6.42 -3.05
N ALA A 632 34.02 6.32 -4.11
CA ALA A 632 34.61 5.07 -4.55
C ALA A 632 35.92 4.83 -3.78
N PRO A 633 36.16 3.63 -3.24
CA PRO A 633 35.24 2.49 -3.27
C PRO A 633 34.12 2.58 -2.21
N ARG A 634 32.91 2.15 -2.60
CA ARG A 634 31.79 2.02 -1.65
C ARG A 634 32.16 1.04 -0.53
N ARG A 635 31.80 1.36 0.71
CA ARG A 635 32.13 0.54 1.87
C ARG A 635 30.85 -0.01 2.50
N LEU A 636 30.88 -1.24 2.96
CA LEU A 636 29.78 -1.84 3.69
C LEU A 636 29.61 -1.11 5.04
N VAL A 637 28.38 -0.67 5.29
CA VAL A 637 27.99 0.01 6.55
C VAL A 637 27.33 -0.96 7.52
N GLY A 638 26.56 -1.91 6.99
CA GLY A 638 25.85 -2.91 7.79
C GLY A 638 24.95 -3.79 6.95
N VAL A 639 24.35 -4.77 7.60
CA VAL A 639 23.37 -5.68 7.05
C VAL A 639 22.14 -5.68 7.94
N LEU A 640 20.98 -5.38 7.36
CA LEU A 640 19.70 -5.56 8.03
C LEU A 640 19.17 -6.94 7.67
N ALA A 641 18.78 -7.70 8.69
CA ALA A 641 18.15 -8.99 8.51
C ALA A 641 16.88 -9.10 9.35
N GLY A 642 15.83 -9.66 8.75
CA GLY A 642 14.53 -9.84 9.39
C GLY A 642 14.05 -11.28 9.32
N ALA A 643 13.45 -11.77 10.39
CA ALA A 643 12.83 -13.08 10.47
C ALA A 643 11.56 -13.02 11.31
N ILE A 644 10.79 -14.13 11.34
CA ILE A 644 9.66 -14.30 12.25
C ILE A 644 10.12 -15.12 13.43
N GLY A 645 10.38 -14.46 14.55
CA GLY A 645 10.73 -15.09 15.80
C GLY A 645 9.53 -15.57 16.59
N SER A 646 9.78 -16.03 17.81
CA SER A 646 8.74 -16.58 18.70
C SER A 646 7.68 -15.55 19.11
N ARG A 647 8.08 -14.29 19.23
CA ARG A 647 7.19 -13.17 19.61
C ARG A 647 6.61 -12.42 18.42
N GLY A 648 7.14 -12.60 17.22
CA GLY A 648 6.71 -11.90 16.01
C GLY A 648 7.85 -11.57 15.08
N PRO A 649 7.64 -10.60 14.16
CA PRO A 649 8.71 -10.11 13.30
C PRO A 649 9.87 -9.53 14.12
N GLU A 650 11.09 -9.91 13.78
CA GLU A 650 12.32 -9.45 14.42
C GLU A 650 13.27 -8.89 13.35
N LEU A 651 13.92 -7.77 13.67
CA LEU A 651 14.90 -7.13 12.80
C LEU A 651 16.23 -7.03 13.53
N HIS A 652 17.31 -7.39 12.87
CA HIS A 652 18.67 -7.27 13.38
C HIS A 652 19.50 -6.41 12.44
N LEU A 653 20.12 -5.37 12.98
CA LEU A 653 21.05 -4.53 12.24
C LEU A 653 22.47 -4.85 12.70
N TRP A 654 23.16 -5.67 11.93
CA TRP A 654 24.56 -5.93 12.13
C TRP A 654 25.41 -4.79 11.54
N ARG A 655 26.47 -4.41 12.25
CA ARG A 655 27.46 -3.44 11.80
C ARG A 655 28.85 -4.02 11.97
N PRO A 656 29.79 -3.77 11.05
CA PRO A 656 31.17 -4.18 11.22
C PRO A 656 31.78 -3.53 12.48
N SER A 657 32.61 -4.28 13.21
CA SER A 657 33.19 -3.87 14.49
C SER A 657 34.18 -2.72 14.34
N ALA A 658 34.76 -2.51 13.16
CA ALA A 658 35.63 -1.40 12.85
C ALA A 658 34.97 -0.43 11.90
N PRO A 659 35.00 0.89 12.17
CA PRO A 659 34.37 1.88 11.29
C PRO A 659 34.97 1.90 9.88
N ASP A 660 36.13 1.30 9.69
CA ASP A 660 36.89 1.31 8.45
C ASP A 660 37.83 0.10 8.27
N PRO A 661 37.27 -1.13 8.15
CA PRO A 661 38.09 -2.24 7.71
C PRO A 661 38.41 -2.03 6.23
N PRO A 662 39.63 -1.74 5.84
CA PRO A 662 39.98 -1.54 4.43
C PRO A 662 39.81 -2.82 3.57
N ARG A 663 39.40 -3.90 4.20
CA ARG A 663 39.31 -5.27 3.60
C ARG A 663 37.88 -5.70 3.26
N GLU A 664 36.87 -5.05 3.79
CA GLU A 664 35.45 -5.43 3.54
C GLU A 664 34.85 -4.62 2.39
N ARG A 665 35.55 -4.62 1.26
CA ARG A 665 34.93 -4.21 -0.01
C ARG A 665 34.00 -5.33 -0.44
N LEU A 666 32.77 -4.98 -0.71
CA LEU A 666 31.94 -5.89 -1.47
C LEU A 666 32.65 -6.17 -2.79
N PRO A 667 32.73 -7.42 -3.26
CA PRO A 667 33.37 -7.72 -4.53
C PRO A 667 32.76 -6.85 -5.61
N GLY A 668 33.61 -6.35 -6.52
CA GLY A 668 33.16 -5.57 -7.66
C GLY A 668 32.06 -6.31 -8.41
N GLU A 669 31.12 -5.57 -8.97
CA GLU A 669 30.07 -6.16 -9.79
C GLU A 669 30.70 -6.99 -10.89
N LEU A 670 30.29 -8.24 -10.99
CA LEU A 670 30.58 -9.06 -12.16
C LEU A 670 29.99 -8.36 -13.38
N VAL A 671 30.86 -8.00 -14.32
CA VAL A 671 30.41 -7.32 -15.53
C VAL A 671 29.67 -8.32 -16.39
N GLY A 672 28.38 -8.09 -16.61
CA GLY A 672 27.57 -8.91 -17.49
C GLY A 672 27.96 -8.72 -18.98
N SER A 673 27.84 -9.79 -19.74
CA SER A 673 27.79 -9.75 -21.22
C SER A 673 26.36 -10.02 -21.67
N SER A 674 26.12 -10.04 -22.98
CA SER A 674 24.80 -10.38 -23.52
C SER A 674 24.29 -11.76 -23.09
N LEU A 675 25.19 -12.67 -22.72
CA LEU A 675 24.88 -14.05 -22.35
C LEU A 675 25.19 -14.40 -20.90
N LEU A 676 26.20 -13.75 -20.31
CA LEU A 676 26.61 -13.97 -18.93
C LEU A 676 26.10 -12.81 -18.05
N ARG A 677 25.23 -13.10 -17.14
CA ARG A 677 24.67 -12.11 -16.21
C ARG A 677 25.13 -12.36 -14.80
N PRO A 678 25.47 -11.31 -14.05
CA PRO A 678 25.70 -11.47 -12.63
C PRO A 678 24.37 -11.80 -11.96
N GLY A 679 24.35 -12.88 -11.18
CA GLY A 679 23.28 -13.14 -10.24
C GLY A 679 23.27 -12.11 -9.13
N PRO A 680 22.28 -12.16 -8.24
CA PRO A 680 22.19 -11.20 -7.12
C PRO A 680 23.36 -11.40 -6.16
N LEU A 681 23.99 -10.27 -5.76
CA LEU A 681 24.99 -10.29 -4.72
C LEU A 681 24.32 -10.52 -3.36
N ARG A 682 24.74 -11.58 -2.67
CA ARG A 682 24.27 -11.92 -1.32
C ARG A 682 25.33 -11.52 -0.31
N VAL A 683 24.93 -10.82 0.73
CA VAL A 683 25.84 -10.33 1.79
C VAL A 683 25.25 -10.75 3.13
N TRP A 684 26.02 -11.52 3.90
CA TRP A 684 25.53 -12.04 5.17
C TRP A 684 26.59 -11.94 6.29
N PRO A 685 26.23 -11.53 7.50
CA PRO A 685 27.13 -11.49 8.63
C PRO A 685 27.54 -12.92 9.07
N ALA A 686 28.80 -13.09 9.39
CA ALA A 686 29.35 -14.34 9.91
C ALA A 686 30.28 -14.02 11.10
N GLY A 687 29.71 -13.93 12.29
CA GLY A 687 30.42 -13.42 13.46
C GLY A 687 30.81 -11.94 13.26
N ASN A 688 32.10 -11.63 13.38
CA ASN A 688 32.63 -10.28 13.19
C ASN A 688 32.97 -9.94 11.72
N THR A 689 32.79 -10.89 10.81
CA THR A 689 33.06 -10.77 9.38
C THR A 689 31.79 -10.92 8.55
N ILE A 690 31.93 -10.76 7.25
CA ILE A 690 30.85 -11.00 6.30
C ILE A 690 31.22 -12.11 5.32
N ILE A 691 30.16 -12.78 4.83
CA ILE A 691 30.25 -13.59 3.64
C ILE A 691 29.52 -12.86 2.52
N THR A 692 30.18 -12.83 1.35
CA THR A 692 29.52 -12.42 0.12
C THR A 692 29.52 -13.58 -0.86
N VAL A 693 28.38 -13.77 -1.54
CA VAL A 693 28.22 -14.81 -2.56
C VAL A 693 27.54 -14.18 -3.78
N GLN A 694 28.11 -14.44 -4.97
CA GLN A 694 27.50 -14.01 -6.22
C GLN A 694 27.72 -15.08 -7.30
N ALA A 695 26.66 -15.51 -7.94
CA ALA A 695 26.73 -16.43 -9.06
C ALA A 695 26.91 -15.67 -10.38
N GLN A 696 27.63 -16.24 -11.32
CA GLN A 696 27.56 -15.87 -12.72
C GLN A 696 26.58 -16.81 -13.42
N ILE A 697 25.57 -16.23 -14.04
CA ILE A 697 24.47 -16.97 -14.66
C ILE A 697 24.57 -16.80 -16.18
N PHE A 698 24.65 -17.92 -16.87
CA PHE A 698 24.43 -17.96 -18.31
C PHE A 698 22.94 -17.89 -18.58
N ASP A 699 22.50 -16.85 -19.29
CA ASP A 699 21.11 -16.58 -19.57
C ASP A 699 20.91 -16.13 -21.03
N PRO A 700 20.69 -17.05 -21.95
CA PRO A 700 20.60 -16.79 -23.38
C PRO A 700 19.22 -16.29 -23.79
N VAL A 701 18.81 -15.11 -23.29
CA VAL A 701 17.51 -14.50 -23.64
C VAL A 701 17.35 -14.22 -25.13
N ALA A 702 18.46 -13.97 -25.84
CA ALA A 702 18.45 -13.61 -27.26
C ALA A 702 18.79 -14.78 -28.21
N ALA A 703 18.94 -16.00 -27.69
CA ALA A 703 19.26 -17.15 -28.52
C ALA A 703 18.06 -17.60 -29.37
N THR A 704 18.32 -18.01 -30.60
CA THR A 704 17.28 -18.53 -31.49
C THR A 704 16.62 -19.81 -30.99
N THR A 705 17.30 -20.53 -30.10
CA THR A 705 16.76 -21.69 -29.38
C THR A 705 16.74 -21.39 -27.91
N PRO A 706 15.56 -21.36 -27.23
CA PRO A 706 15.46 -21.12 -25.79
C PRO A 706 16.24 -22.18 -25.01
N GLN A 707 17.24 -21.75 -24.27
CA GLN A 707 17.94 -22.61 -23.31
C GLN A 707 17.64 -22.15 -21.89
N PRO A 708 17.48 -23.06 -20.91
CA PRO A 708 17.30 -22.68 -19.53
C PRO A 708 18.56 -21.98 -19.00
N PRO A 709 18.42 -20.97 -18.15
CA PRO A 709 19.55 -20.34 -17.48
C PRO A 709 20.30 -21.37 -16.63
N ARG A 710 21.62 -21.19 -16.49
CA ARG A 710 22.48 -22.04 -15.66
C ARG A 710 23.58 -21.24 -14.97
N VAL A 711 24.01 -21.69 -13.81
CA VAL A 711 25.18 -21.13 -13.10
C VAL A 711 26.45 -21.62 -13.74
N THR A 712 27.34 -20.71 -14.07
CA THR A 712 28.63 -20.99 -14.71
C THR A 712 29.82 -20.82 -13.78
N ASP A 713 29.69 -19.93 -12.77
CA ASP A 713 30.71 -19.70 -11.75
C ASP A 713 30.07 -19.10 -10.49
N VAL A 714 30.68 -19.32 -9.33
CA VAL A 714 30.23 -18.75 -8.06
C VAL A 714 31.41 -18.10 -7.36
N TYR A 715 31.27 -16.84 -7.03
CA TYR A 715 32.26 -16.02 -6.34
C TYR A 715 31.88 -15.94 -4.85
N VAL A 716 32.78 -16.29 -3.96
CA VAL A 716 32.60 -16.22 -2.51
C VAL A 716 33.74 -15.43 -1.90
N THR A 717 33.40 -14.49 -1.03
CA THR A 717 34.39 -13.79 -0.19
C THR A 717 34.04 -14.04 1.29
N PHE A 718 35.00 -14.47 2.07
CA PHE A 718 34.85 -14.74 3.49
C PHE A 718 36.17 -14.52 4.24
N ASP A 719 36.13 -13.82 5.34
CA ASP A 719 37.27 -13.56 6.22
C ASP A 719 38.52 -13.01 5.47
N GLY A 720 38.26 -12.06 4.56
CA GLY A 720 39.31 -11.45 3.75
C GLY A 720 39.91 -12.34 2.63
N ARG A 721 39.39 -13.54 2.46
CA ARG A 721 39.73 -14.45 1.38
C ARG A 721 38.68 -14.43 0.31
N SER A 722 39.08 -14.45 -0.96
CA SER A 722 38.17 -14.52 -2.09
C SER A 722 38.50 -15.74 -2.94
N GLY A 723 37.47 -16.47 -3.30
CA GLY A 723 37.58 -17.63 -4.17
C GLY A 723 36.43 -17.67 -5.16
N HIS A 724 36.65 -18.34 -6.28
CA HIS A 724 35.60 -18.67 -7.23
C HIS A 724 35.71 -20.10 -7.70
N ALA A 725 34.60 -20.73 -7.95
CA ALA A 725 34.49 -22.11 -8.41
C ALA A 725 33.10 -22.38 -8.95
N LEU A 726 32.86 -23.58 -9.50
CA LEU A 726 31.55 -24.00 -9.97
C LEU A 726 30.50 -24.03 -8.85
N THR A 727 30.91 -24.18 -7.59
CA THR A 727 30.01 -24.25 -6.43
C THR A 727 30.43 -23.28 -5.35
N ALA A 728 29.50 -22.75 -4.58
CA ALA A 728 29.78 -21.87 -3.48
C ALA A 728 30.68 -22.54 -2.40
N ARG A 729 30.51 -23.84 -2.20
CA ARG A 729 31.31 -24.62 -1.26
C ARG A 729 32.77 -24.74 -1.71
N ALA A 730 32.98 -25.08 -2.97
CA ALA A 730 34.32 -25.18 -3.53
C ALA A 730 35.03 -23.81 -3.54
N ALA A 731 34.30 -22.75 -3.88
CA ALA A 731 34.80 -21.37 -3.80
C ALA A 731 35.22 -20.97 -2.38
N LEU A 732 34.45 -21.36 -1.37
CA LEU A 732 34.76 -21.09 0.03
C LEU A 732 35.99 -21.89 0.52
N GLN A 733 36.07 -23.14 0.15
CA GLN A 733 37.19 -24.04 0.54
C GLN A 733 38.48 -23.73 -0.18
N GLY A 734 38.38 -23.25 -1.42
CA GLY A 734 39.54 -22.93 -2.23
C GLY A 734 40.25 -21.63 -1.82
N GLY A 735 39.51 -20.66 -1.31
CA GLY A 735 40.04 -19.37 -0.86
C GLY A 735 40.96 -18.69 -1.91
N GLU A 736 41.86 -17.85 -1.39
CA GLU A 736 42.84 -17.12 -2.19
C GLU A 736 43.83 -18.03 -2.95
N GLN A 737 44.04 -19.25 -2.45
CA GLN A 737 44.93 -20.24 -3.07
C GLN A 737 44.46 -20.67 -4.45
N ILE A 738 43.17 -20.68 -4.76
CA ILE A 738 42.65 -21.02 -6.07
C ILE A 738 42.94 -19.92 -7.10
N LEU A 739 42.95 -18.66 -6.68
CA LEU A 739 43.17 -17.50 -7.56
C LEU A 739 44.66 -17.26 -7.88
N THR A 740 45.52 -17.59 -6.94
CA THR A 740 46.98 -17.37 -7.04
C THR A 740 47.78 -18.63 -7.29
N ASP A 741 47.15 -19.80 -7.13
CA ASP A 741 47.83 -21.09 -7.26
C ASP A 741 48.06 -21.44 -8.72
N THR A 742 49.33 -21.59 -9.10
CA THR A 742 49.77 -22.02 -10.41
C THR A 742 49.89 -23.55 -10.54
N THR A 743 49.40 -24.31 -9.54
CA THR A 743 49.45 -25.78 -9.57
C THR A 743 48.62 -26.36 -10.69
N LEU A 744 48.96 -27.56 -11.06
CA LEU A 744 48.24 -28.27 -12.10
C LEU A 744 46.75 -28.43 -11.81
N ALA A 745 46.40 -28.63 -10.53
CA ALA A 745 45.01 -28.74 -10.08
C ALA A 745 44.22 -27.44 -10.26
N ALA A 746 44.77 -26.31 -9.88
CA ALA A 746 44.15 -24.99 -10.03
C ALA A 746 43.99 -24.63 -11.51
N ARG A 747 45.01 -24.92 -12.31
CA ARG A 747 44.94 -24.73 -13.78
C ARG A 747 43.89 -25.61 -14.43
N TRP A 748 43.77 -26.87 -14.02
CA TRP A 748 42.75 -27.77 -14.47
C TRP A 748 41.34 -27.30 -14.15
N GLU A 749 41.12 -26.79 -12.92
CA GLU A 749 39.83 -26.25 -12.51
C GLU A 749 39.46 -24.96 -13.27
N ARG A 750 40.45 -24.09 -13.56
CA ARG A 750 40.23 -22.95 -14.45
C ARG A 750 39.91 -23.37 -15.88
N ALA A 751 40.60 -24.34 -16.40
CA ALA A 751 40.37 -24.88 -17.74
C ALA A 751 38.96 -25.49 -17.84
N ARG A 752 38.55 -26.25 -16.85
CA ARG A 752 37.17 -26.82 -16.76
C ARG A 752 36.10 -25.76 -16.80
N ARG A 753 36.25 -24.65 -16.00
CA ARG A 753 35.33 -23.54 -16.04
C ARG A 753 35.25 -22.85 -17.39
N LEU A 754 36.40 -22.56 -17.98
CA LEU A 754 36.48 -21.98 -19.32
C LEU A 754 35.83 -22.86 -20.36
N ALA A 755 35.98 -24.18 -20.26
CA ALA A 755 35.33 -25.12 -21.17
C ALA A 755 33.81 -25.06 -21.07
N VAL A 756 33.25 -25.03 -19.84
CA VAL A 756 31.79 -24.91 -19.60
C VAL A 756 31.26 -23.56 -20.14
N GLN A 757 31.98 -22.48 -19.90
CA GLN A 757 31.63 -21.16 -20.43
C GLN A 757 31.73 -21.11 -21.98
N ALA A 758 32.76 -21.68 -22.55
CA ALA A 758 32.92 -21.76 -24.00
C ALA A 758 31.80 -22.55 -24.65
N ASP A 759 31.48 -23.73 -24.09
CA ASP A 759 30.38 -24.57 -24.59
C ASP A 759 29.05 -23.81 -24.51
N SER A 760 28.82 -23.07 -23.42
CA SER A 760 27.65 -22.22 -23.24
C SER A 760 27.58 -21.11 -24.29
N ALA A 761 28.67 -20.43 -24.56
CA ALA A 761 28.77 -19.39 -25.59
C ALA A 761 28.53 -19.96 -27.00
N LEU A 762 29.08 -21.13 -27.29
CA LEU A 762 28.86 -21.84 -28.56
C LEU A 762 27.39 -22.23 -28.72
N ALA A 763 26.79 -22.80 -27.71
CA ALA A 763 25.37 -23.17 -27.70
C ALA A 763 24.44 -21.99 -27.91
N ALA A 764 24.83 -20.80 -27.46
CA ALA A 764 24.10 -19.55 -27.65
C ALA A 764 24.40 -18.87 -29.01
N GLY A 765 25.32 -19.37 -29.79
CA GLY A 765 25.71 -18.77 -31.05
C GLY A 765 26.61 -17.53 -30.92
N ASP A 766 27.13 -17.21 -29.74
CA ASP A 766 28.09 -16.13 -29.54
C ASP A 766 29.52 -16.58 -29.87
N LEU A 767 29.84 -16.57 -31.15
CA LEU A 767 31.12 -17.01 -31.64
C LEU A 767 32.27 -16.11 -31.18
N GLU A 768 32.03 -14.85 -30.88
CA GLU A 768 33.09 -13.94 -30.42
C GLU A 768 33.47 -14.26 -28.96
N LEU A 769 32.48 -14.45 -28.09
CA LEU A 769 32.71 -14.88 -26.72
C LEU A 769 33.31 -16.28 -26.67
N PHE A 770 32.80 -17.22 -27.49
CA PHE A 770 33.37 -18.55 -27.63
C PHE A 770 34.86 -18.47 -28.00
N ALA A 771 35.22 -17.68 -29.00
CA ALA A 771 36.60 -17.56 -29.46
C ALA A 771 37.52 -16.95 -28.38
N ARG A 772 37.04 -16.06 -27.58
CA ARG A 772 37.79 -15.48 -26.43
C ARG A 772 38.00 -16.52 -25.33
N LEU A 773 36.92 -17.17 -24.90
CA LEU A 773 36.97 -18.21 -23.86
C LEU A 773 37.81 -19.42 -24.30
N TRP A 774 37.69 -19.81 -25.55
CA TRP A 774 38.46 -20.89 -26.12
C TRP A 774 39.96 -20.56 -26.12
N ARG A 775 40.38 -19.34 -26.52
CA ARG A 775 41.77 -18.89 -26.43
C ARG A 775 42.31 -18.90 -25.00
N SER A 776 41.47 -18.45 -24.04
CA SER A 776 41.82 -18.49 -22.63
C SER A 776 41.99 -19.94 -22.13
N LEU A 777 41.09 -20.83 -22.55
CA LEU A 777 41.16 -22.27 -22.23
C LEU A 777 42.45 -22.89 -22.77
N ILE A 778 42.81 -22.62 -24.05
CA ILE A 778 44.04 -23.11 -24.64
C ILE A 778 45.24 -22.56 -23.86
N GLY A 779 45.21 -21.31 -23.42
CA GLY A 779 46.28 -20.71 -22.59
C GLY A 779 46.46 -21.45 -21.26
N GLU A 780 45.36 -21.83 -20.57
CA GLU A 780 45.43 -22.62 -19.33
C GLU A 780 45.95 -24.07 -19.57
N LEU A 781 45.65 -24.63 -20.71
CA LEU A 781 46.08 -25.99 -21.09
C LEU A 781 47.50 -26.02 -21.70
N ALA A 782 48.08 -24.88 -22.04
CA ALA A 782 49.43 -24.83 -22.60
C ALA A 782 50.48 -25.39 -21.61
N PRO A 783 51.47 -26.14 -22.09
CA PRO A 783 52.46 -26.72 -21.21
C PRO A 783 53.25 -25.61 -20.47
N ILE A 784 53.56 -25.87 -19.21
CA ILE A 784 54.38 -24.98 -18.38
C ILE A 784 55.80 -24.98 -19.00
N GLN A 785 56.19 -23.86 -19.60
CA GLN A 785 57.60 -23.67 -19.95
C GLN A 785 58.35 -23.51 -18.61
N ARG A 786 59.17 -24.50 -18.26
CA ARG A 786 60.09 -24.38 -17.14
C ARG A 786 61.06 -23.25 -17.50
N PRO A 787 61.25 -22.25 -16.63
CA PRO A 787 62.33 -21.33 -16.85
C PRO A 787 63.69 -22.10 -16.78
N HIS A 788 64.51 -21.90 -17.78
CA HIS A 788 65.87 -22.42 -17.84
C HIS A 788 66.74 -21.81 -16.80
#